data_77d5bbcddfe613446fabd3d8624e68cd
#
_entry.id   77d5bbcddfe613446fabd3d8624e68cd
#
_cell.length_a   1.000
_cell.length_b   1.000
_cell.length_c   1.000
_cell.angle_alpha   90.00
_cell.angle_beta   90.00
_cell.angle_gamma   90.00
#
_symmetry.space_group_name_H-M   'P 1'
#
loop_
_entity.id
_entity.type
_entity.pdbx_description
1 polymer ?
#
loop_
_entity_poly.entity_id
_entity_poly.type
_entity_poly.pdbx_seq_one_letter_code
_entity_poly.pdbx_strand_id
1 'polypeptide(L)'
;MTSDEFNSIDQAVFGYSNGHRLLVSSFNLSAVDVYELAAASDLAPGAQISGSESYFTGLTLPDSKRYAIICTWLAPEMPRPGCVWSHVLLLNKTFLSTHVDLTALKDVFRRPDQYQTDESFSVPIAINRRSRGKGADPEAVEPLLWACYGNDNLKDDVAIRPATERAILAVWSQQWPRLRARFTFRSIPASSSLKGQSFEFRRGVSLKKHHPSPEWLQAALEDATSSTITPLRRFLWRYGKDINSDKQALPNLVAAYISTRSKKLRFEVADNVLELFGNGQAITLKRDMLGLSPSKLSLVPSLSSVDLMQLLAKHKGKALDYQQSEISSLFSQIEAAHVPEVAEVLVSNREELGELFSSIMGAILPLVTEDALAHGRFDERFALAAIHANPALLSERLMRLFPTEALIGFWSTEIDGVQRREILRTLLSREFVEEGAVLFYSRTSEMFEIAIDLVRQSELHESWLNLFRANGDQFPDSVTVLSNGEELMAAVRLLGFPVDPPELLPAWHAAFERTQSLLNYDDETRFAVYLLALCVRHGIENYRGPLVSILPALRQKVLHDELPVDAREMISRWLPSDDARWDLNKRLLKLFRKAYKRGVNMDDVVASLHLSNAEYAYATDQDPETAVRRLFKAFSPWNYWD
;
A
#
# COMPACT_ATOMS: atom_id res chain seq x y z
N MET A 1 -7.02 55.01 -0.90
CA MET A 1 -7.36 54.09 0.22
C MET A 1 -8.52 53.26 -0.25
N THR A 2 -8.32 52.01 -0.47
CA THR A 2 -9.35 51.08 -1.00
C THR A 2 -10.35 50.74 0.10
N SER A 3 -11.63 50.67 -0.21
CA SER A 3 -12.76 50.41 0.71
C SER A 3 -12.62 49.10 1.50
N ASP A 4 -11.64 48.26 1.16
CA ASP A 4 -11.36 46.96 1.77
C ASP A 4 -10.58 46.99 3.09
N GLU A 5 -10.07 48.16 3.51
CA GLU A 5 -9.26 48.26 4.73
C GLU A 5 -10.06 48.53 5.99
N PHE A 6 -11.32 48.94 5.88
CA PHE A 6 -12.15 49.34 7.02
C PHE A 6 -13.37 48.42 7.17
N ASN A 7 -13.67 48.08 8.42
CA ASN A 7 -14.94 47.47 8.81
C ASN A 7 -15.86 48.55 9.38
N SER A 8 -17.13 48.52 9.02
CA SER A 8 -18.16 49.38 9.61
C SER A 8 -18.79 48.67 10.81
N ILE A 9 -18.86 49.33 11.94
CA ILE A 9 -19.49 48.87 13.17
C ILE A 9 -20.69 49.78 13.46
N ASP A 10 -21.87 49.18 13.54
CA ASP A 10 -23.05 49.89 14.00
C ASP A 10 -22.98 50.12 15.51
N GLN A 11 -23.64 51.20 15.96
CA GLN A 11 -23.63 51.61 17.37
C GLN A 11 -25.01 52.03 17.86
N ALA A 12 -25.18 51.97 19.17
CA ALA A 12 -26.38 52.44 19.84
C ALA A 12 -26.05 53.03 21.23
N VAL A 13 -26.83 53.96 21.71
CA VAL A 13 -26.74 54.51 23.05
C VAL A 13 -28.01 54.20 23.81
N PHE A 14 -27.84 53.73 25.03
CA PHE A 14 -28.91 53.57 26.01
C PHE A 14 -28.64 54.44 27.21
N GLY A 15 -29.70 54.98 27.74
CA GLY A 15 -29.64 55.87 28.89
C GLY A 15 -31.02 56.25 29.46
N TYR A 16 -31.08 57.15 30.42
CA TYR A 16 -32.32 57.48 31.08
C TYR A 16 -33.13 58.55 30.27
N SER A 17 -34.36 58.16 29.89
CA SER A 17 -35.37 59.06 29.36
C SER A 17 -36.77 58.50 29.67
N ASN A 18 -37.36 58.82 30.84
CA ASN A 18 -38.56 58.19 31.38
C ASN A 18 -38.40 56.67 31.58
N GLY A 19 -37.24 56.22 32.08
CA GLY A 19 -36.78 54.86 32.20
C GLY A 19 -35.51 54.58 31.37
N HIS A 20 -34.80 53.53 31.63
CA HIS A 20 -33.64 53.08 30.82
C HIS A 20 -34.09 52.59 29.45
N ARG A 21 -33.65 53.21 28.34
CA ARG A 21 -34.10 52.91 26.98
C ARG A 21 -33.09 53.28 25.90
N LEU A 22 -33.35 52.80 24.67
CA LEU A 22 -32.64 53.24 23.48
C LEU A 22 -32.86 54.75 23.24
N LEU A 23 -31.79 55.52 23.08
CA LEU A 23 -31.81 56.97 22.79
C LEU A 23 -31.49 57.23 21.32
N VAL A 24 -30.45 56.56 20.78
CA VAL A 24 -29.99 56.71 19.40
C VAL A 24 -29.32 55.40 18.92
N SER A 25 -29.43 55.12 17.63
CA SER A 25 -28.78 53.98 17.00
C SER A 25 -28.48 54.23 15.53
N SER A 26 -27.35 53.77 15.05
CA SER A 26 -27.01 53.77 13.63
C SER A 26 -27.59 52.55 12.87
N PHE A 27 -28.23 51.64 13.60
CA PHE A 27 -28.82 50.40 13.05
C PHE A 27 -30.31 50.32 13.44
N ASN A 28 -31.14 49.90 12.51
CA ASN A 28 -32.56 49.69 12.80
C ASN A 28 -32.76 48.38 13.59
N LEU A 29 -32.82 48.48 14.91
CA LEU A 29 -33.02 47.38 15.84
C LEU A 29 -34.49 46.95 15.87
N SER A 30 -34.73 45.62 15.90
CA SER A 30 -36.07 45.11 16.16
C SER A 30 -36.51 45.35 17.61
N ALA A 31 -37.81 45.28 17.88
CA ALA A 31 -38.34 45.41 19.24
C ALA A 31 -37.76 44.34 20.20
N VAL A 32 -37.49 43.14 19.71
CA VAL A 32 -36.88 42.04 20.48
C VAL A 32 -35.44 42.39 20.86
N ASP A 33 -34.64 42.86 19.90
CA ASP A 33 -33.25 43.22 20.14
C ASP A 33 -33.13 44.44 21.05
N VAL A 34 -34.04 45.46 20.89
CA VAL A 34 -34.11 46.60 21.79
C VAL A 34 -34.42 46.19 23.21
N TYR A 35 -35.38 45.26 23.43
CA TYR A 35 -35.72 44.76 24.76
C TYR A 35 -34.51 44.05 25.43
N GLU A 36 -33.84 43.15 24.72
CA GLU A 36 -32.65 42.48 25.23
C GLU A 36 -31.50 43.44 25.54
N LEU A 37 -31.26 44.42 24.65
CA LEU A 37 -30.24 45.44 24.86
C LEU A 37 -30.58 46.36 26.02
N ALA A 38 -31.84 46.78 26.20
CA ALA A 38 -32.25 47.58 27.34
C ALA A 38 -31.97 46.88 28.67
N ALA A 39 -32.29 45.59 28.76
CA ALA A 39 -32.00 44.76 29.95
C ALA A 39 -30.50 44.54 30.20
N ALA A 40 -29.69 44.36 29.13
CA ALA A 40 -28.25 44.09 29.22
C ALA A 40 -27.41 45.37 29.45
N SER A 41 -27.92 46.53 29.04
CA SER A 41 -27.23 47.83 29.12
C SER A 41 -27.59 48.62 30.38
N ASP A 42 -28.63 48.22 31.12
CA ASP A 42 -28.94 48.82 32.43
C ASP A 42 -27.93 48.37 33.50
N LEU A 43 -27.95 49.05 34.65
CA LEU A 43 -27.09 48.68 35.76
C LEU A 43 -27.30 47.22 36.16
N ALA A 44 -26.25 46.43 36.08
CA ALA A 44 -26.35 45.02 36.41
C ALA A 44 -26.81 44.85 37.88
N PRO A 45 -27.81 43.99 38.18
CA PRO A 45 -28.35 43.80 39.51
C PRO A 45 -27.25 43.45 40.51
N GLY A 46 -27.15 44.24 41.62
CA GLY A 46 -26.12 44.04 42.63
C GLY A 46 -24.72 44.52 42.25
N ALA A 47 -24.52 45.09 41.07
CA ALA A 47 -23.24 45.64 40.65
C ALA A 47 -22.88 46.85 41.51
N GLN A 48 -21.65 46.93 41.93
CA GLN A 48 -21.10 48.08 42.65
C GLN A 48 -20.01 48.72 41.77
N ILE A 49 -20.34 49.87 41.22
CA ILE A 49 -19.43 50.67 40.41
C ILE A 49 -19.18 52.00 41.18
N SER A 50 -17.99 52.54 41.09
CA SER A 50 -17.61 53.81 41.74
C SER A 50 -16.94 54.73 40.74
N GLY A 51 -17.26 56.01 40.87
CA GLY A 51 -16.59 57.07 40.10
C GLY A 51 -16.72 56.96 38.59
N SER A 52 -15.61 57.01 37.89
CA SER A 52 -15.50 56.88 36.43
C SER A 52 -15.32 55.45 35.93
N GLU A 53 -15.47 54.43 36.80
CA GLU A 53 -15.37 53.02 36.40
C GLU A 53 -16.45 52.65 35.39
N SER A 54 -16.11 51.74 34.49
CA SER A 54 -17.03 51.14 33.52
C SER A 54 -16.91 49.61 33.56
N TYR A 55 -17.90 48.93 33.01
CA TYR A 55 -17.83 47.48 32.79
C TYR A 55 -18.39 47.13 31.41
N PHE A 56 -17.94 45.96 30.91
CA PHE A 56 -18.38 45.42 29.64
C PHE A 56 -19.40 44.32 29.82
N THR A 57 -20.39 44.28 28.91
CA THR A 57 -21.32 43.18 28.72
C THR A 57 -21.28 42.77 27.25
N GLY A 58 -21.11 41.46 26.97
CA GLY A 58 -21.08 40.92 25.63
C GLY A 58 -22.13 39.82 25.46
N LEU A 59 -22.97 39.88 24.41
CA LEU A 59 -24.00 38.91 24.10
C LEU A 59 -24.38 38.93 22.62
N THR A 60 -24.95 37.82 22.15
CA THR A 60 -25.54 37.74 20.80
C THR A 60 -27.01 38.07 20.84
N LEU A 61 -27.44 38.99 19.99
CA LEU A 61 -28.83 39.40 19.88
C LEU A 61 -29.70 38.31 19.24
N PRO A 62 -30.92 38.11 19.76
CA PRO A 62 -31.76 36.97 19.37
C PRO A 62 -32.36 37.11 17.96
N ASP A 63 -32.62 38.33 17.47
CA ASP A 63 -33.26 38.56 16.18
C ASP A 63 -32.23 38.88 15.08
N SER A 64 -31.50 39.97 15.17
CA SER A 64 -30.51 40.38 14.18
C SER A 64 -29.29 39.44 14.08
N LYS A 65 -29.08 38.56 15.08
CA LYS A 65 -27.90 37.69 15.20
C LYS A 65 -26.56 38.44 15.21
N ARG A 66 -26.63 39.76 15.45
CA ARG A 66 -25.43 40.56 15.69
C ARG A 66 -24.90 40.28 17.08
N TYR A 67 -23.62 40.48 17.27
CA TYR A 67 -23.00 40.44 18.58
C TYR A 67 -22.96 41.88 19.14
N ALA A 68 -23.55 42.11 20.30
CA ALA A 68 -23.49 43.36 21.01
C ALA A 68 -22.40 43.33 22.07
N ILE A 69 -21.49 44.31 22.04
CA ILE A 69 -20.60 44.57 23.15
C ILE A 69 -20.97 45.94 23.71
N ILE A 70 -21.23 46.03 25.00
CA ILE A 70 -21.79 47.15 25.71
C ILE A 70 -20.76 47.64 26.73
N CYS A 71 -20.47 48.91 26.73
CA CYS A 71 -19.73 49.57 27.82
C CYS A 71 -20.69 50.43 28.63
N THR A 72 -20.77 50.16 29.93
CA THR A 72 -21.72 50.85 30.86
C THR A 72 -20.96 51.65 31.90
N TRP A 73 -21.34 52.93 32.08
CA TRP A 73 -20.79 53.86 33.08
C TRP A 73 -21.91 54.36 33.98
N LEU A 74 -21.59 54.71 35.23
CA LEU A 74 -22.52 55.47 36.07
C LEU A 74 -22.83 56.84 35.44
N ALA A 75 -24.05 57.28 35.60
CA ALA A 75 -24.56 58.62 35.17
C ALA A 75 -25.02 59.43 36.37
N PRO A 76 -24.10 59.88 37.25
CA PRO A 76 -24.44 60.60 38.47
C PRO A 76 -25.10 61.94 38.17
N GLU A 77 -24.92 62.50 36.98
CA GLU A 77 -25.56 63.69 36.46
C GLU A 77 -27.06 63.48 36.16
N MET A 78 -27.55 62.24 36.13
CA MET A 78 -28.95 61.92 35.87
C MET A 78 -29.82 62.08 37.15
N PRO A 79 -31.15 62.36 36.99
CA PRO A 79 -32.04 62.68 38.11
C PRO A 79 -32.22 61.55 39.14
N ARG A 80 -31.96 60.30 38.81
CA ARG A 80 -32.17 59.14 39.69
C ARG A 80 -30.84 58.49 40.04
N PRO A 81 -30.59 58.17 41.31
CA PRO A 81 -29.46 57.34 41.67
C PRO A 81 -29.51 55.96 40.92
N GLY A 82 -28.32 55.44 40.47
CA GLY A 82 -28.20 54.18 39.74
C GLY A 82 -28.48 54.29 38.23
N CYS A 83 -28.78 55.51 37.70
CA CYS A 83 -28.80 55.67 36.25
C CYS A 83 -27.43 55.39 35.64
N VAL A 84 -27.45 54.90 34.44
CA VAL A 84 -26.23 54.53 33.67
C VAL A 84 -26.31 55.07 32.24
N TRP A 85 -25.16 55.36 31.66
CA TRP A 85 -24.94 55.52 30.24
C TRP A 85 -24.34 54.21 29.69
N SER A 86 -24.86 53.73 28.53
CA SER A 86 -24.32 52.60 27.86
C SER A 86 -24.11 52.86 26.38
N HIS A 87 -22.89 52.69 25.92
CA HIS A 87 -22.55 52.68 24.51
C HIS A 87 -22.44 51.23 24.03
N VAL A 88 -23.17 50.88 22.99
CA VAL A 88 -23.28 49.56 22.40
C VAL A 88 -22.62 49.56 21.03
N LEU A 89 -21.70 48.63 20.78
CA LEU A 89 -21.18 48.33 19.46
C LEU A 89 -21.87 47.06 18.94
N LEU A 90 -22.43 47.13 17.73
CA LEU A 90 -23.17 46.05 17.08
C LEU A 90 -22.35 45.41 15.99
N LEU A 91 -21.69 44.29 16.30
CA LEU A 91 -20.77 43.60 15.42
C LEU A 91 -21.52 42.56 14.55
N ASN A 92 -21.35 42.65 13.24
CA ASN A 92 -21.90 41.64 12.32
C ASN A 92 -20.99 40.43 12.20
N LYS A 93 -21.48 39.35 11.54
CA LYS A 93 -20.72 38.11 11.34
C LYS A 93 -19.41 38.32 10.56
N THR A 94 -19.41 39.25 9.61
CA THR A 94 -18.22 39.57 8.81
C THR A 94 -17.14 40.16 9.70
N PHE A 95 -17.49 41.11 10.59
CA PHE A 95 -16.57 41.68 11.56
C PHE A 95 -15.93 40.56 12.44
N LEU A 96 -16.78 39.73 13.05
CA LEU A 96 -16.30 38.62 13.90
C LEU A 96 -15.39 37.62 13.16
N SER A 97 -15.56 37.50 11.84
CA SER A 97 -14.76 36.57 11.00
C SER A 97 -13.48 37.15 10.45
N THR A 98 -13.39 38.46 10.32
CA THR A 98 -12.28 39.13 9.63
C THR A 98 -11.40 39.96 10.56
N HIS A 99 -11.95 40.47 11.68
CA HIS A 99 -11.20 41.31 12.61
C HIS A 99 -10.37 40.43 13.57
N VAL A 100 -9.07 40.63 13.52
CA VAL A 100 -8.16 39.70 14.20
C VAL A 100 -7.99 40.00 15.68
N ASP A 101 -7.88 41.27 16.03
CA ASP A 101 -7.62 41.74 17.41
C ASP A 101 -8.77 42.58 17.93
N LEU A 102 -9.59 41.98 18.80
CA LEU A 102 -10.76 42.64 19.39
C LEU A 102 -10.39 43.58 20.57
N THR A 103 -9.14 43.55 21.06
CA THR A 103 -8.70 44.45 22.14
C THR A 103 -8.74 45.93 21.70
N ALA A 104 -8.67 46.19 20.38
CA ALA A 104 -8.82 47.49 19.79
C ALA A 104 -10.22 48.09 20.03
N LEU A 105 -11.26 47.27 20.27
CA LEU A 105 -12.62 47.75 20.53
C LEU A 105 -12.72 48.57 21.82
N LYS A 106 -11.82 48.34 22.80
CA LYS A 106 -11.82 49.14 24.04
C LYS A 106 -11.66 50.62 23.78
N ASP A 107 -10.86 50.97 22.81
CA ASP A 107 -10.53 52.38 22.51
C ASP A 107 -11.59 53.05 21.59
N VAL A 108 -12.60 52.27 21.13
CA VAL A 108 -13.74 52.78 20.31
C VAL A 108 -14.87 53.27 21.17
N PHE A 109 -15.00 52.79 22.41
CA PHE A 109 -16.07 53.21 23.29
C PHE A 109 -15.93 54.67 23.75
N ARG A 110 -17.04 55.40 23.73
CA ARG A 110 -17.16 56.76 24.17
C ARG A 110 -18.29 56.84 25.20
N ARG A 111 -18.04 57.45 26.35
CA ARG A 111 -19.09 57.69 27.33
C ARG A 111 -20.03 58.75 26.77
N PRO A 112 -21.33 58.44 26.61
CA PRO A 112 -22.32 59.44 26.24
C PRO A 112 -22.49 60.48 27.35
N ASP A 113 -22.96 61.68 27.00
CA ASP A 113 -23.46 62.67 27.96
C ASP A 113 -24.76 63.28 27.45
N GLN A 114 -25.47 64.03 28.33
CA GLN A 114 -26.78 64.55 27.99
C GLN A 114 -26.73 65.71 26.92
N TYR A 115 -25.55 66.22 26.61
CA TYR A 115 -25.32 67.27 25.63
C TYR A 115 -24.77 66.72 24.29
N GLN A 116 -24.31 65.47 24.24
CA GLN A 116 -23.65 64.89 23.08
C GLN A 116 -24.28 63.57 22.62
N THR A 117 -25.55 63.31 22.91
CA THR A 117 -26.30 62.19 22.25
C THR A 117 -26.70 62.57 20.83
N ASP A 118 -25.76 63.16 20.13
CA ASP A 118 -25.95 63.78 18.84
C ASP A 118 -25.67 62.85 17.66
N GLU A 119 -25.67 63.43 16.47
CA GLU A 119 -25.51 62.75 15.17
C GLU A 119 -24.34 61.76 15.11
N SER A 120 -23.31 61.91 15.98
CA SER A 120 -22.13 61.05 15.97
C SER A 120 -22.41 59.57 16.36
N PHE A 121 -23.50 59.32 17.09
CA PHE A 121 -23.94 57.94 17.45
C PHE A 121 -25.01 57.40 16.50
N SER A 122 -25.53 58.23 15.58
CA SER A 122 -26.50 57.80 14.57
C SER A 122 -25.84 57.25 13.31
N VAL A 123 -24.52 57.35 13.20
CA VAL A 123 -23.73 56.81 12.06
C VAL A 123 -22.82 55.69 12.49
N PRO A 124 -22.56 54.71 11.64
CA PRO A 124 -21.62 53.61 11.94
C PRO A 124 -20.19 54.12 12.12
N ILE A 125 -19.41 53.43 12.95
CA ILE A 125 -17.99 53.72 13.19
C ILE A 125 -17.13 52.90 12.20
N ALA A 126 -16.21 53.59 11.53
CA ALA A 126 -15.20 52.91 10.70
C ALA A 126 -13.99 52.49 11.56
N ILE A 127 -13.64 51.23 11.56
CA ILE A 127 -12.45 50.72 12.22
C ILE A 127 -11.56 50.02 11.21
N ASN A 128 -10.25 50.29 11.25
CA ASN A 128 -9.31 49.59 10.39
C ASN A 128 -9.22 48.12 10.79
N ARG A 129 -9.33 47.20 9.82
CA ARG A 129 -9.23 45.76 10.04
C ARG A 129 -7.92 45.31 10.70
N ARG A 130 -6.86 46.10 10.53
CA ARG A 130 -5.54 45.87 11.09
C ARG A 130 -5.30 46.57 12.41
N SER A 131 -6.31 47.33 12.93
CA SER A 131 -6.22 47.96 14.24
C SER A 131 -5.90 46.94 15.31
N ARG A 132 -4.93 47.25 16.12
CA ARG A 132 -4.51 46.43 17.26
C ARG A 132 -4.60 47.26 18.53
N GLY A 133 -5.13 46.64 19.56
CA GLY A 133 -5.13 47.22 20.88
C GLY A 133 -3.79 47.04 21.59
N LYS A 134 -3.69 47.61 22.76
CA LYS A 134 -2.57 47.35 23.67
C LYS A 134 -2.65 45.92 24.18
N GLY A 135 -1.51 45.25 24.38
CA GLY A 135 -1.41 43.90 24.94
C GLY A 135 -2.17 43.79 26.28
N ALA A 136 -2.70 42.62 26.57
CA ALA A 136 -3.36 42.32 27.82
C ALA A 136 -2.36 41.80 28.87
N ASP A 137 -2.64 42.09 30.14
CA ASP A 137 -1.84 41.63 31.27
C ASP A 137 -1.98 40.12 31.44
N PRO A 138 -0.87 39.32 31.40
CA PRO A 138 -0.90 37.89 31.58
C PRO A 138 -1.56 37.47 32.91
N GLU A 139 -1.35 38.19 34.00
CA GLU A 139 -1.96 37.89 35.29
C GLU A 139 -3.49 38.04 35.31
N ALA A 140 -4.06 38.84 34.40
CA ALA A 140 -5.49 38.96 34.22
C ALA A 140 -6.05 37.96 33.21
N VAL A 141 -5.26 37.53 32.23
CA VAL A 141 -5.67 36.62 31.13
C VAL A 141 -5.69 35.17 31.58
N GLU A 142 -4.67 34.69 32.34
CA GLU A 142 -4.54 33.28 32.74
C GLU A 142 -5.78 32.76 33.50
N PRO A 143 -6.29 33.46 34.55
CA PRO A 143 -7.50 32.99 35.25
C PRO A 143 -8.74 32.98 34.35
N LEU A 144 -8.86 33.91 33.40
CA LEU A 144 -9.96 33.91 32.45
C LEU A 144 -9.93 32.74 31.48
N LEU A 145 -8.74 32.37 30.98
CA LEU A 145 -8.58 31.19 30.15
C LEU A 145 -8.97 29.92 30.90
N TRP A 146 -8.54 29.83 32.16
CA TRP A 146 -8.91 28.70 33.01
C TRP A 146 -10.42 28.63 33.28
N ALA A 147 -11.02 29.74 33.67
CA ALA A 147 -12.46 29.83 33.94
C ALA A 147 -13.32 29.54 32.68
N CYS A 148 -12.84 29.97 31.50
CA CYS A 148 -13.54 29.72 30.26
C CYS A 148 -13.44 28.26 29.78
N TYR A 149 -12.27 27.61 29.96
CA TYR A 149 -11.90 26.37 29.26
C TYR A 149 -11.35 25.25 30.15
N GLY A 150 -11.13 25.49 31.45
CA GLY A 150 -10.69 24.49 32.41
C GLY A 150 -11.73 23.37 32.62
N ASN A 151 -11.26 22.22 33.06
CA ASN A 151 -12.09 21.00 33.23
C ASN A 151 -12.93 21.01 34.52
N ASP A 152 -12.73 21.97 35.40
CA ASP A 152 -13.44 22.00 36.67
C ASP A 152 -14.92 22.34 36.48
N ASN A 153 -15.79 21.42 36.92
CA ASN A 153 -17.25 21.62 36.95
C ASN A 153 -17.69 22.75 37.94
N LEU A 154 -16.75 23.36 38.61
CA LEU A 154 -16.96 24.50 39.46
C LEU A 154 -17.02 25.74 38.56
N LYS A 155 -18.05 26.55 38.67
CA LYS A 155 -18.06 27.89 38.12
C LYS A 155 -16.87 28.64 38.76
N ASP A 156 -15.78 28.73 37.98
CA ASP A 156 -14.56 29.34 38.50
C ASP A 156 -14.80 30.85 38.67
N ASP A 157 -14.67 31.27 39.89
CA ASP A 157 -14.77 32.67 40.25
C ASP A 157 -13.50 33.41 39.82
N VAL A 158 -13.66 34.42 39.00
CA VAL A 158 -12.57 35.24 38.50
C VAL A 158 -12.55 36.58 39.26
N ALA A 159 -11.38 36.91 39.81
CA ALA A 159 -11.20 38.20 40.48
C ALA A 159 -11.18 39.38 39.49
N ILE A 160 -11.87 40.48 39.80
CA ILE A 160 -11.78 41.68 39.02
C ILE A 160 -10.43 42.36 39.26
N ARG A 161 -9.78 42.76 38.15
CA ARG A 161 -8.54 43.53 38.14
C ARG A 161 -8.68 44.74 37.22
N PRO A 162 -7.83 45.77 37.33
CA PRO A 162 -7.91 46.98 36.48
C PRO A 162 -7.83 46.72 34.97
N ALA A 163 -7.24 45.58 34.57
CA ALA A 163 -7.08 45.19 33.15
C ALA A 163 -8.11 44.16 32.66
N THR A 164 -9.19 43.88 33.43
CA THR A 164 -10.13 42.78 33.18
C THR A 164 -10.80 42.89 31.81
N GLU A 165 -11.31 44.10 31.41
CA GLU A 165 -11.97 44.22 30.11
C GLU A 165 -11.03 43.93 28.94
N ARG A 166 -9.77 44.38 29.02
CA ARG A 166 -8.78 44.10 27.99
C ARG A 166 -8.40 42.63 27.95
N ALA A 167 -8.30 41.98 29.11
CA ALA A 167 -8.05 40.55 29.21
C ALA A 167 -9.20 39.74 28.60
N ILE A 168 -10.45 40.11 28.85
CA ILE A 168 -11.63 39.47 28.20
C ILE A 168 -11.56 39.64 26.69
N LEU A 169 -11.30 40.85 26.18
CA LEU A 169 -11.17 41.07 24.74
C LEU A 169 -10.00 40.30 24.13
N ALA A 170 -8.90 40.07 24.86
CA ALA A 170 -7.78 39.28 24.43
C ALA A 170 -8.15 37.78 24.30
N VAL A 171 -8.80 37.21 25.32
CA VAL A 171 -9.32 35.82 25.26
C VAL A 171 -10.33 35.68 24.12
N TRP A 172 -11.24 36.67 23.97
CA TRP A 172 -12.21 36.67 22.88
C TRP A 172 -11.55 36.78 21.49
N SER A 173 -10.46 37.52 21.35
CA SER A 173 -9.68 37.65 20.13
C SER A 173 -9.05 36.34 19.67
N GLN A 174 -8.72 35.47 20.60
CA GLN A 174 -8.11 34.14 20.32
C GLN A 174 -9.09 33.19 19.67
N GLN A 175 -10.37 33.31 19.98
CA GLN A 175 -11.43 32.43 19.53
C GLN A 175 -11.65 32.53 18.01
N TRP A 176 -12.07 31.43 17.38
CA TRP A 176 -12.55 31.42 16.00
C TRP A 176 -13.98 32.02 15.90
N PRO A 177 -14.42 32.41 14.71
CA PRO A 177 -15.67 33.20 14.57
C PRO A 177 -16.91 32.54 15.19
N ARG A 178 -17.05 31.20 15.09
CA ARG A 178 -18.20 30.48 15.66
C ARG A 178 -18.20 30.49 17.18
N LEU A 179 -17.02 30.38 17.79
CA LEU A 179 -16.86 30.45 19.23
C LEU A 179 -17.04 31.88 19.71
N ARG A 180 -16.49 32.88 18.99
CA ARG A 180 -16.71 34.31 19.28
C ARG A 180 -18.18 34.69 19.37
N ALA A 181 -18.99 34.21 18.42
CA ALA A 181 -20.42 34.50 18.40
C ALA A 181 -21.20 33.93 19.61
N ARG A 182 -20.64 32.98 20.34
CA ARG A 182 -21.25 32.34 21.51
C ARG A 182 -20.67 32.81 22.84
N PHE A 183 -19.65 33.68 22.81
CA PHE A 183 -18.95 34.14 24.00
C PHE A 183 -19.76 35.23 24.73
N THR A 184 -20.52 34.84 25.75
CA THR A 184 -21.35 35.74 26.55
C THR A 184 -20.66 36.04 27.87
N PHE A 185 -20.51 37.30 28.21
CA PHE A 185 -19.78 37.70 29.42
C PHE A 185 -20.30 39.03 30.00
N ARG A 186 -19.99 39.28 31.28
CA ARG A 186 -20.09 40.55 31.95
C ARG A 186 -18.85 40.73 32.83
N SER A 187 -18.17 41.90 32.72
CA SER A 187 -16.87 42.13 33.41
C SER A 187 -16.99 42.62 34.84
N ILE A 188 -18.16 42.51 35.44
CA ILE A 188 -18.44 42.91 36.82
C ILE A 188 -19.28 41.85 37.53
N PRO A 189 -19.10 41.62 38.86
CA PRO A 189 -20.00 40.79 39.63
C PRO A 189 -21.40 41.33 39.65
N ALA A 190 -22.36 40.42 39.48
CA ALA A 190 -23.78 40.75 39.57
C ALA A 190 -24.53 39.67 40.32
N SER A 191 -25.68 39.99 40.91
CA SER A 191 -26.53 38.99 41.60
C SER A 191 -27.29 38.11 40.64
N SER A 192 -27.30 38.41 39.32
CA SER A 192 -27.89 37.59 38.26
C SER A 192 -26.91 37.39 37.13
N SER A 193 -26.75 36.11 36.66
CA SER A 193 -25.93 35.75 35.50
C SER A 193 -26.67 35.99 34.18
N LEU A 194 -25.95 36.31 33.12
CA LEU A 194 -26.49 36.31 31.76
C LEU A 194 -26.70 34.88 31.28
N LYS A 195 -27.73 34.64 30.47
CA LYS A 195 -27.95 33.32 29.87
C LYS A 195 -26.75 32.89 29.03
N GLY A 196 -26.17 31.73 29.34
CA GLY A 196 -25.01 31.20 28.63
C GLY A 196 -23.71 31.94 28.95
N GLN A 197 -23.61 32.68 30.07
CA GLN A 197 -22.40 33.35 30.48
C GLN A 197 -21.23 32.38 30.62
N SER A 198 -20.09 32.74 30.03
CA SER A 198 -18.92 31.84 29.96
C SER A 198 -18.18 31.70 31.29
N PHE A 199 -18.27 32.72 32.17
CA PHE A 199 -17.64 32.73 33.50
C PHE A 199 -18.33 33.78 34.40
N GLU A 200 -18.09 33.70 35.71
CA GLU A 200 -18.60 34.69 36.66
C GLU A 200 -17.47 35.40 37.38
N PHE A 201 -17.63 36.71 37.65
CA PHE A 201 -16.72 37.51 38.47
C PHE A 201 -17.20 37.58 39.91
N ARG A 202 -16.26 37.46 40.87
CA ARG A 202 -16.52 37.70 42.29
C ARG A 202 -15.50 38.67 42.88
N ARG A 203 -15.92 39.44 43.86
CA ARG A 203 -15.03 40.34 44.59
C ARG A 203 -14.28 39.55 45.69
N GLY A 204 -12.99 39.87 45.84
CA GLY A 204 -12.18 39.38 46.98
C GLY A 204 -11.75 37.89 46.92
N VAL A 205 -11.92 37.22 45.80
CA VAL A 205 -11.46 35.87 45.61
C VAL A 205 -9.96 35.88 45.29
N SER A 206 -9.17 35.13 46.09
CA SER A 206 -7.77 34.84 45.77
C SER A 206 -7.71 33.84 44.63
N LEU A 207 -6.98 34.19 43.58
CA LEU A 207 -6.75 33.26 42.46
C LEU A 207 -5.99 32.04 42.95
N LYS A 208 -6.58 30.86 42.82
CA LYS A 208 -5.84 29.61 42.95
C LYS A 208 -4.88 29.49 41.77
N LYS A 209 -3.56 29.51 42.04
CA LYS A 209 -2.58 29.17 41.02
C LYS A 209 -2.62 27.65 40.83
N HIS A 210 -2.96 27.22 39.60
CA HIS A 210 -2.86 25.84 39.24
C HIS A 210 -1.38 25.50 38.98
N HIS A 211 -0.80 24.66 39.78
CA HIS A 211 0.57 24.20 39.58
C HIS A 211 0.60 22.66 39.52
N PRO A 212 1.21 22.07 38.48
CA PRO A 212 1.72 22.73 37.27
C PRO A 212 0.58 23.18 36.32
N SER A 213 0.74 24.34 35.69
CA SER A 213 -0.20 24.77 34.64
C SER A 213 -0.17 23.81 33.46
N PRO A 214 -1.32 23.38 32.95
CA PRO A 214 -1.35 22.51 31.76
C PRO A 214 -0.67 23.19 30.55
N GLU A 215 -0.01 22.42 29.71
CA GLU A 215 0.74 22.93 28.56
C GLU A 215 -0.14 23.77 27.60
N TRP A 216 -1.40 23.34 27.41
CA TRP A 216 -2.35 24.10 26.58
C TRP A 216 -2.61 25.50 27.13
N LEU A 217 -2.66 25.67 28.47
CA LEU A 217 -2.94 26.95 29.12
C LEU A 217 -1.79 27.93 28.88
N GLN A 218 -0.56 27.47 29.01
CA GLN A 218 0.61 28.33 28.76
C GLN A 218 0.67 28.78 27.31
N ALA A 219 0.48 27.88 26.35
CA ALA A 219 0.46 28.24 24.92
C ALA A 219 -0.69 29.19 24.57
N ALA A 220 -1.87 28.98 25.17
CA ALA A 220 -3.01 29.87 24.99
C ALA A 220 -2.76 31.25 25.62
N LEU A 221 -2.09 31.33 26.78
CA LEU A 221 -1.72 32.57 27.45
C LEU A 221 -0.72 33.38 26.59
N GLU A 222 0.33 32.74 26.10
CA GLU A 222 1.31 33.38 25.22
C GLU A 222 0.63 33.97 23.95
N ASP A 223 -0.32 33.23 23.35
CA ASP A 223 -1.06 33.71 22.20
C ASP A 223 -2.01 34.87 22.55
N ALA A 224 -2.79 34.77 23.62
CA ALA A 224 -3.77 35.78 24.01
C ALA A 224 -3.12 37.10 24.39
N THR A 225 -1.93 37.06 24.99
CA THR A 225 -1.17 38.26 25.41
C THR A 225 -0.29 38.85 24.31
N SER A 226 -0.12 38.11 23.20
CA SER A 226 0.68 38.59 22.08
C SER A 226 0.03 39.76 21.35
N SER A 227 0.83 40.76 21.04
CA SER A 227 0.44 41.89 20.19
C SER A 227 0.42 41.58 18.69
N THR A 228 0.86 40.35 18.32
CA THR A 228 0.94 39.87 16.92
C THR A 228 0.08 38.64 16.68
N ILE A 229 -0.24 38.39 15.42
CA ILE A 229 -0.91 37.13 15.04
C ILE A 229 0.08 35.99 15.14
N THR A 230 -0.05 35.18 16.17
CA THR A 230 0.83 34.02 16.40
C THR A 230 0.52 32.88 15.43
N PRO A 231 1.42 31.89 15.29
CA PRO A 231 1.11 30.63 14.59
C PRO A 231 -0.08 29.89 15.22
N LEU A 232 -0.21 29.90 16.56
CA LEU A 232 -1.36 29.29 17.25
C LEU A 232 -2.67 29.98 16.85
N ARG A 233 -2.70 31.33 16.80
CA ARG A 233 -3.89 32.10 16.38
C ARG A 233 -4.34 31.68 14.97
N ARG A 234 -3.41 31.53 14.02
CA ARG A 234 -3.71 31.08 12.67
C ARG A 234 -4.27 29.67 12.67
N PHE A 235 -3.69 28.79 13.49
CA PHE A 235 -4.12 27.39 13.64
C PHE A 235 -5.57 27.33 14.18
N LEU A 236 -5.85 28.01 15.29
CA LEU A 236 -7.19 28.09 15.89
C LEU A 236 -8.25 28.61 14.90
N TRP A 237 -7.90 29.62 14.11
CA TRP A 237 -8.80 30.18 13.12
C TRP A 237 -9.05 29.28 11.93
N ARG A 238 -8.04 28.55 11.49
CA ARG A 238 -8.19 27.59 10.39
C ARG A 238 -9.00 26.36 10.79
N TYR A 239 -8.65 25.77 11.90
CA TYR A 239 -9.17 24.45 12.29
C TYR A 239 -10.36 24.50 13.25
N GLY A 240 -10.62 25.61 13.89
CA GLY A 240 -11.77 25.78 14.77
C GLY A 240 -13.11 25.96 14.05
N LYS A 241 -13.10 26.34 12.77
CA LYS A 241 -14.31 26.70 12.01
C LYS A 241 -15.36 25.59 11.92
N ASP A 242 -14.92 24.33 11.93
CA ASP A 242 -15.74 23.12 11.81
C ASP A 242 -15.79 22.27 13.09
N ILE A 243 -15.46 22.89 14.23
CA ILE A 243 -15.55 22.28 15.56
C ILE A 243 -16.78 22.83 16.31
N ASN A 244 -17.41 21.97 17.09
CA ASN A 244 -18.47 22.41 18.01
C ASN A 244 -17.89 23.35 19.06
N SER A 245 -18.68 24.42 19.38
CA SER A 245 -18.24 25.47 20.31
C SER A 245 -18.56 25.08 21.76
N ASP A 246 -17.97 24.01 22.25
CA ASP A 246 -18.00 23.64 23.67
C ASP A 246 -16.77 24.18 24.43
N LYS A 247 -16.76 24.03 25.75
CA LYS A 247 -15.65 24.52 26.58
C LYS A 247 -14.33 23.81 26.28
N GLN A 248 -14.39 22.52 25.88
CA GLN A 248 -13.21 21.71 25.64
C GLN A 248 -12.60 21.93 24.24
N ALA A 249 -13.31 22.57 23.34
CA ALA A 249 -12.87 22.72 21.97
C ALA A 249 -11.55 23.53 21.85
N LEU A 250 -11.35 24.57 22.66
CA LEU A 250 -10.13 25.37 22.61
C LEU A 250 -8.91 24.61 23.19
N PRO A 251 -8.96 24.01 24.41
CA PRO A 251 -7.88 23.20 24.94
C PRO A 251 -7.48 22.07 23.99
N ASN A 252 -8.45 21.37 23.42
CA ASN A 252 -8.21 20.27 22.49
C ASN A 252 -7.49 20.74 21.21
N LEU A 253 -7.90 21.89 20.65
CA LEU A 253 -7.20 22.46 19.50
C LEU A 253 -5.79 22.95 19.84
N VAL A 254 -5.59 23.53 21.02
CA VAL A 254 -4.25 23.96 21.45
C VAL A 254 -3.36 22.74 21.68
N ALA A 255 -3.88 21.67 22.30
CA ALA A 255 -3.15 20.42 22.46
C ALA A 255 -2.77 19.81 21.10
N ALA A 256 -3.70 19.79 20.15
CA ALA A 256 -3.42 19.36 18.78
C ALA A 256 -2.34 20.23 18.11
N TYR A 257 -2.40 21.57 18.29
CA TYR A 257 -1.37 22.48 17.78
C TYR A 257 0.02 22.16 18.32
N ILE A 258 0.13 21.98 19.63
CA ILE A 258 1.40 21.65 20.30
C ILE A 258 1.95 20.33 19.72
N SER A 259 1.11 19.32 19.63
CA SER A 259 1.47 17.99 19.12
C SER A 259 1.92 18.02 17.65
N THR A 260 1.27 18.86 16.82
CA THR A 260 1.58 18.95 15.39
C THR A 260 2.75 19.86 15.03
N ARG A 261 3.41 20.50 16.00
CA ARG A 261 4.58 21.39 15.76
C ARG A 261 5.83 20.65 15.28
N SER A 262 5.92 19.34 15.41
CA SER A 262 7.03 18.57 14.87
C SER A 262 7.06 18.66 13.34
N LYS A 263 8.28 18.62 12.74
CA LYS A 263 8.43 18.70 11.27
C LYS A 263 7.79 17.52 10.52
N LYS A 264 7.62 16.37 11.19
CA LYS A 264 6.95 15.18 10.67
C LYS A 264 5.81 14.83 11.60
N LEU A 265 4.61 14.75 11.09
CA LEU A 265 3.47 14.23 11.82
C LEU A 265 3.67 12.71 11.98
N ARG A 266 3.50 12.21 13.20
CA ARG A 266 3.63 10.78 13.52
C ARG A 266 2.26 10.17 13.79
N PHE A 267 2.18 8.86 13.68
CA PHE A 267 0.98 8.09 13.97
C PHE A 267 0.33 8.47 15.32
N GLU A 268 1.09 8.46 16.43
CA GLU A 268 0.56 8.73 17.76
C GLU A 268 -0.04 10.13 17.90
N VAL A 269 0.54 11.11 17.22
CA VAL A 269 0.03 12.49 17.23
C VAL A 269 -1.30 12.59 16.49
N ALA A 270 -1.40 11.93 15.34
CA ALA A 270 -2.62 11.88 14.54
C ALA A 270 -3.72 11.11 15.26
N ASP A 271 -3.36 10.01 15.90
CA ASP A 271 -4.24 9.18 16.71
C ASP A 271 -4.87 9.98 17.86
N ASN A 272 -4.05 10.70 18.63
CA ASN A 272 -4.53 11.58 19.68
C ASN A 272 -5.50 12.67 19.16
N VAL A 273 -5.24 13.24 17.97
CA VAL A 273 -6.17 14.21 17.37
C VAL A 273 -7.52 13.57 17.04
N LEU A 274 -7.52 12.31 16.58
CA LEU A 274 -8.77 11.60 16.29
C LEU A 274 -9.55 11.22 17.55
N GLU A 275 -8.85 10.93 18.65
CA GLU A 275 -9.48 10.70 19.96
C GLU A 275 -10.11 11.99 20.54
N LEU A 276 -9.47 13.14 20.35
CA LEU A 276 -9.98 14.44 20.79
C LEU A 276 -11.19 14.91 19.98
N PHE A 277 -11.26 14.54 18.69
CA PHE A 277 -12.30 15.01 17.77
C PHE A 277 -13.02 13.85 17.08
N GLY A 278 -14.23 13.56 17.52
CA GLY A 278 -15.07 12.52 16.92
C GLY A 278 -15.46 12.80 15.46
N ASN A 279 -16.32 11.94 14.89
CA ASN A 279 -16.80 12.06 13.51
C ASN A 279 -17.50 13.42 13.28
N GLY A 280 -17.27 14.02 12.12
CA GLY A 280 -17.86 15.29 11.72
C GLY A 280 -17.28 16.52 12.44
N GLN A 281 -16.22 16.35 13.25
CA GLN A 281 -15.52 17.45 13.91
C GLN A 281 -14.07 17.58 13.43
N ALA A 282 -13.55 18.81 13.43
CA ALA A 282 -12.19 19.13 12.99
C ALA A 282 -11.84 18.57 11.59
N ILE A 283 -12.83 18.53 10.70
CA ILE A 283 -12.71 17.93 9.36
C ILE A 283 -11.52 18.54 8.61
N THR A 284 -11.36 19.87 8.67
CA THR A 284 -10.25 20.54 8.00
C THR A 284 -8.89 20.10 8.55
N LEU A 285 -8.76 19.92 9.89
CA LEU A 285 -7.52 19.45 10.50
C LEU A 285 -7.22 18.01 10.09
N LYS A 286 -8.20 17.14 10.16
CA LYS A 286 -8.08 15.74 9.75
C LYS A 286 -7.67 15.61 8.28
N ARG A 287 -8.34 16.34 7.39
CA ARG A 287 -8.02 16.34 5.95
C ARG A 287 -6.60 16.86 5.65
N ASP A 288 -6.17 17.92 6.37
CA ASP A 288 -4.80 18.42 6.26
C ASP A 288 -3.77 17.37 6.74
N MET A 289 -4.04 16.67 7.86
CA MET A 289 -3.19 15.59 8.37
C MET A 289 -3.09 14.39 7.41
N LEU A 290 -4.19 14.05 6.76
CA LEU A 290 -4.23 12.99 5.75
C LEU A 290 -3.58 13.38 4.42
N GLY A 291 -3.22 14.65 4.20
CA GLY A 291 -2.69 15.13 2.92
C GLY A 291 -3.76 15.37 1.84
N LEU A 292 -5.06 15.38 2.22
CA LEU A 292 -6.19 15.57 1.30
C LEU A 292 -6.46 17.04 0.94
N SER A 293 -5.77 17.97 1.57
CA SER A 293 -5.90 19.40 1.28
C SER A 293 -4.70 19.89 0.47
N PRO A 294 -4.86 20.94 -0.36
CA PRO A 294 -3.74 21.57 -1.06
C PRO A 294 -2.64 21.99 -0.06
N SER A 295 -1.42 21.51 -0.26
CA SER A 295 -0.30 21.68 0.68
C SER A 295 -0.01 23.14 1.07
N LYS A 296 -0.30 24.11 0.19
CA LYS A 296 -0.13 25.55 0.43
C LYS A 296 -1.04 26.12 1.52
N LEU A 297 -2.14 25.45 1.84
CA LEU A 297 -3.12 25.89 2.83
C LEU A 297 -2.98 25.15 4.17
N SER A 298 -2.35 24.00 4.21
CA SER A 298 -2.16 23.24 5.44
C SER A 298 -1.20 23.96 6.39
N LEU A 299 -1.55 23.97 7.68
CA LEU A 299 -0.68 24.43 8.77
C LEU A 299 -0.06 23.28 9.56
N VAL A 300 -0.36 22.05 9.14
CA VAL A 300 0.21 20.82 9.71
C VAL A 300 0.87 20.00 8.60
N PRO A 301 1.95 19.25 8.90
CA PRO A 301 2.49 18.29 7.94
C PRO A 301 1.48 17.16 7.71
N SER A 302 1.54 16.51 6.55
CA SER A 302 0.81 15.28 6.30
C SER A 302 1.51 14.09 6.95
N LEU A 303 0.75 13.04 7.21
CA LEU A 303 1.28 11.73 7.63
C LEU A 303 2.15 11.11 6.54
N SER A 304 3.09 10.27 6.95
CA SER A 304 3.73 9.34 6.02
C SER A 304 2.71 8.32 5.50
N SER A 305 2.98 7.70 4.35
CA SER A 305 2.08 6.71 3.78
C SER A 305 1.90 5.49 4.72
N VAL A 306 2.94 5.13 5.46
CA VAL A 306 2.91 4.03 6.44
C VAL A 306 2.08 4.42 7.66
N ASP A 307 2.32 5.59 8.26
CA ASP A 307 1.54 6.09 9.39
C ASP A 307 0.07 6.26 9.02
N LEU A 308 -0.20 6.74 7.79
CA LEU A 308 -1.56 6.84 7.25
C LEU A 308 -2.24 5.47 7.17
N MET A 309 -1.53 4.45 6.67
CA MET A 309 -2.05 3.09 6.58
C MET A 309 -2.37 2.51 7.96
N GLN A 310 -1.47 2.66 8.91
CA GLN A 310 -1.69 2.22 10.29
C GLN A 310 -2.90 2.92 10.94
N LEU A 311 -3.04 4.23 10.68
CA LEU A 311 -4.16 5.01 11.19
C LEU A 311 -5.50 4.56 10.60
N LEU A 312 -5.54 4.30 9.28
CA LEU A 312 -6.71 3.76 8.58
C LEU A 312 -7.12 2.39 9.16
N ALA A 313 -6.15 1.52 9.40
CA ALA A 313 -6.39 0.20 9.99
C ALA A 313 -6.96 0.33 11.42
N LYS A 314 -6.30 1.11 12.30
CA LYS A 314 -6.72 1.28 13.70
C LYS A 314 -8.15 1.85 13.82
N HIS A 315 -8.49 2.83 13.02
CA HIS A 315 -9.79 3.50 13.10
C HIS A 315 -10.84 2.94 12.14
N LYS A 316 -10.53 1.88 11.40
CA LYS A 316 -11.44 1.24 10.42
C LYS A 316 -12.10 2.26 9.47
N GLY A 317 -11.39 3.31 9.15
CA GLY A 317 -11.88 4.41 8.33
C GLY A 317 -12.97 5.30 8.93
N LYS A 318 -13.43 5.05 10.15
CA LYS A 318 -14.67 5.69 10.68
C LYS A 318 -14.52 7.12 11.18
N ALA A 319 -13.33 7.55 11.57
CA ALA A 319 -13.13 8.86 12.20
C ALA A 319 -12.52 9.93 11.27
N LEU A 320 -12.30 9.63 10.01
CA LEU A 320 -11.36 10.35 9.16
C LEU A 320 -11.99 11.30 8.15
N ASP A 321 -13.31 11.30 8.01
CA ASP A 321 -14.09 12.24 7.16
C ASP A 321 -13.51 12.38 5.73
N TYR A 322 -13.32 11.26 4.99
CA TYR A 322 -12.78 11.21 3.64
C TYR A 322 -13.69 10.41 2.69
N GLN A 323 -13.45 10.55 1.38
CA GLN A 323 -14.00 9.67 0.37
C GLN A 323 -12.99 8.58 0.00
N GLN A 324 -13.44 7.36 -0.26
CA GLN A 324 -12.58 6.22 -0.61
C GLN A 324 -11.66 6.50 -1.79
N SER A 325 -12.17 7.19 -2.81
CA SER A 325 -11.39 7.61 -4.00
C SER A 325 -10.27 8.59 -3.67
N GLU A 326 -10.45 9.43 -2.64
CA GLU A 326 -9.41 10.38 -2.22
C GLU A 326 -8.22 9.63 -1.59
N ILE A 327 -8.50 8.62 -0.77
CA ILE A 327 -7.47 7.77 -0.15
C ILE A 327 -6.72 6.98 -1.22
N SER A 328 -7.42 6.35 -2.15
CA SER A 328 -6.77 5.62 -3.26
C SER A 328 -5.85 6.53 -4.09
N SER A 329 -6.29 7.77 -4.34
CA SER A 329 -5.48 8.76 -5.05
C SER A 329 -4.20 9.13 -4.29
N LEU A 330 -4.22 9.19 -2.96
CA LEU A 330 -2.99 9.40 -2.18
C LEU A 330 -2.00 8.25 -2.34
N PHE A 331 -2.50 7.02 -2.25
CA PHE A 331 -1.65 5.84 -2.39
C PHE A 331 -1.12 5.61 -3.81
N SER A 332 -1.82 6.08 -4.85
CA SER A 332 -1.31 6.03 -6.23
C SER A 332 -0.13 6.98 -6.49
N GLN A 333 0.15 7.91 -5.57
CA GLN A 333 1.20 8.92 -5.69
C GLN A 333 2.39 8.68 -4.74
N ILE A 334 2.41 7.58 -4.02
CA ILE A 334 3.53 7.26 -3.12
C ILE A 334 4.79 6.92 -3.93
N GLU A 335 5.94 7.21 -3.37
CA GLU A 335 7.21 6.82 -3.96
C GLU A 335 7.36 5.29 -3.95
N ALA A 336 7.87 4.71 -5.03
CA ALA A 336 8.05 3.26 -5.17
C ALA A 336 8.88 2.64 -4.01
N ALA A 337 9.79 3.40 -3.43
CA ALA A 337 10.60 2.97 -2.28
C ALA A 337 9.78 2.68 -1.00
N HIS A 338 8.61 3.30 -0.84
CA HIS A 338 7.73 3.10 0.33
C HIS A 338 6.64 2.04 0.11
N VAL A 339 6.50 1.55 -1.13
CA VAL A 339 5.48 0.54 -1.46
C VAL A 339 5.62 -0.74 -0.63
N PRO A 340 6.83 -1.28 -0.37
CA PRO A 340 6.98 -2.48 0.46
C PRO A 340 6.44 -2.32 1.88
N GLU A 341 6.78 -1.23 2.56
CA GLU A 341 6.34 -0.96 3.94
C GLU A 341 4.83 -0.76 4.02
N VAL A 342 4.25 -0.05 3.03
CA VAL A 342 2.79 0.15 2.94
C VAL A 342 2.08 -1.16 2.65
N ALA A 343 2.62 -2.00 1.77
CA ALA A 343 2.07 -3.30 1.42
C ALA A 343 2.05 -4.27 2.60
N GLU A 344 3.12 -4.29 3.41
CA GLU A 344 3.20 -5.10 4.63
C GLU A 344 2.07 -4.73 5.61
N VAL A 345 1.90 -3.43 5.90
CA VAL A 345 0.83 -2.95 6.78
C VAL A 345 -0.55 -3.24 6.18
N LEU A 346 -0.72 -3.07 4.86
CA LEU A 346 -1.96 -3.34 4.15
C LEU A 346 -2.38 -4.81 4.28
N VAL A 347 -1.47 -5.73 4.01
CA VAL A 347 -1.74 -7.18 4.06
C VAL A 347 -2.02 -7.63 5.49
N SER A 348 -1.24 -7.13 6.46
CA SER A 348 -1.38 -7.46 7.88
C SER A 348 -2.72 -6.98 8.49
N ASN A 349 -3.35 -5.95 7.90
CA ASN A 349 -4.60 -5.36 8.41
C ASN A 349 -5.76 -5.50 7.41
N ARG A 350 -5.79 -6.57 6.64
CA ARG A 350 -6.79 -6.81 5.59
C ARG A 350 -8.23 -6.76 6.11
N GLU A 351 -8.49 -7.41 7.25
CA GLU A 351 -9.83 -7.50 7.84
C GLU A 351 -10.31 -6.13 8.38
N GLU A 352 -9.40 -5.38 9.01
CA GLU A 352 -9.69 -4.08 9.59
C GLU A 352 -9.99 -3.03 8.52
N LEU A 353 -9.32 -3.10 7.38
CA LEU A 353 -9.48 -2.16 6.27
C LEU A 353 -10.73 -2.45 5.42
N GLY A 354 -11.22 -3.69 5.38
CA GLY A 354 -12.43 -4.04 4.64
C GLY A 354 -12.40 -3.59 3.17
N GLU A 355 -13.36 -2.78 2.74
CA GLU A 355 -13.45 -2.27 1.34
C GLU A 355 -12.26 -1.40 0.93
N LEU A 356 -11.63 -0.71 1.88
CA LEU A 356 -10.43 0.10 1.60
C LEU A 356 -9.27 -0.76 1.14
N PHE A 357 -9.17 -2.00 1.61
CA PHE A 357 -8.11 -2.92 1.23
C PHE A 357 -8.01 -3.06 -0.30
N SER A 358 -9.11 -3.40 -0.96
CA SER A 358 -9.13 -3.60 -2.42
C SER A 358 -8.83 -2.29 -3.18
N SER A 359 -9.33 -1.17 -2.67
CA SER A 359 -9.13 0.14 -3.28
C SER A 359 -7.68 0.61 -3.19
N ILE A 360 -7.03 0.43 -2.04
CA ILE A 360 -5.62 0.78 -1.83
C ILE A 360 -4.71 -0.20 -2.58
N MET A 361 -5.02 -1.50 -2.53
CA MET A 361 -4.31 -2.51 -3.30
C MET A 361 -4.26 -2.13 -4.78
N GLY A 362 -5.42 -1.82 -5.39
CA GLY A 362 -5.49 -1.37 -6.79
C GLY A 362 -4.67 -0.11 -7.09
N ALA A 363 -4.50 0.77 -6.11
CA ALA A 363 -3.71 2.00 -6.26
C ALA A 363 -2.19 1.76 -6.19
N ILE A 364 -1.72 0.81 -5.37
CA ILE A 364 -0.29 0.56 -5.16
C ILE A 364 0.30 -0.50 -6.11
N LEU A 365 -0.51 -1.46 -6.58
CA LEU A 365 -0.03 -2.52 -7.49
C LEU A 365 0.70 -1.99 -8.73
N PRO A 366 0.22 -0.92 -9.41
CA PRO A 366 0.93 -0.35 -10.57
C PRO A 366 2.29 0.27 -10.24
N LEU A 367 2.58 0.54 -8.96
CA LEU A 367 3.83 1.14 -8.50
C LEU A 367 4.90 0.09 -8.16
N VAL A 368 4.53 -1.19 -8.16
CA VAL A 368 5.44 -2.29 -7.85
C VAL A 368 6.43 -2.48 -9.00
N THR A 369 7.69 -2.63 -8.66
CA THR A 369 8.77 -2.90 -9.62
C THR A 369 9.36 -4.29 -9.39
N GLU A 370 9.95 -4.88 -10.44
CA GLU A 370 10.67 -6.14 -10.36
C GLU A 370 11.74 -6.12 -9.27
N ASP A 371 12.55 -5.07 -9.22
CA ASP A 371 13.61 -4.95 -8.22
C ASP A 371 13.07 -4.93 -6.79
N ALA A 372 11.95 -4.28 -6.56
CA ALA A 372 11.30 -4.25 -5.25
C ALA A 372 10.82 -5.64 -4.83
N LEU A 373 10.25 -6.43 -5.76
CA LEU A 373 9.87 -7.82 -5.53
C LEU A 373 11.09 -8.71 -5.26
N ALA A 374 12.14 -8.57 -6.06
CA ALA A 374 13.35 -9.40 -5.97
C ALA A 374 14.14 -9.22 -4.66
N HIS A 375 14.01 -8.07 -3.99
CA HIS A 375 14.65 -7.83 -2.69
C HIS A 375 13.94 -8.50 -1.50
N GLY A 376 12.85 -9.23 -1.73
CA GLY A 376 12.16 -10.04 -0.71
C GLY A 376 11.48 -9.22 0.41
N ARG A 377 11.13 -7.96 0.12
CA ARG A 377 10.52 -7.05 1.09
C ARG A 377 8.99 -7.15 1.16
N PHE A 378 8.39 -7.99 0.32
CA PHE A 378 6.95 -8.15 0.25
C PHE A 378 6.52 -9.48 0.85
N ASP A 379 5.35 -9.47 1.47
CA ASP A 379 4.62 -10.70 1.76
C ASP A 379 4.33 -11.44 0.45
N GLU A 380 4.40 -12.79 0.49
CA GLU A 380 4.20 -13.64 -0.69
C GLU A 380 2.84 -13.37 -1.35
N ARG A 381 1.78 -13.19 -0.58
CA ARG A 381 0.42 -12.92 -1.10
C ARG A 381 0.34 -11.61 -1.86
N PHE A 382 1.07 -10.60 -1.39
CA PHE A 382 1.15 -9.32 -2.09
C PHE A 382 1.94 -9.46 -3.40
N ALA A 383 3.08 -10.16 -3.35
CA ALA A 383 3.90 -10.41 -4.54
C ALA A 383 3.13 -11.17 -5.61
N LEU A 384 2.37 -12.20 -5.22
CA LEU A 384 1.47 -12.93 -6.12
C LEU A 384 0.41 -12.01 -6.74
N ALA A 385 -0.24 -11.17 -5.93
CA ALA A 385 -1.23 -10.21 -6.41
C ALA A 385 -0.64 -9.18 -7.40
N ALA A 386 0.59 -8.73 -7.16
CA ALA A 386 1.29 -7.81 -8.04
C ALA A 386 1.58 -8.43 -9.41
N ILE A 387 2.05 -9.67 -9.43
CA ILE A 387 2.32 -10.42 -10.68
C ILE A 387 1.02 -10.73 -11.42
N HIS A 388 -0.05 -11.12 -10.72
CA HIS A 388 -1.37 -11.29 -11.34
C HIS A 388 -1.90 -10.00 -12.00
N ALA A 389 -1.67 -8.85 -11.36
CA ALA A 389 -2.07 -7.55 -11.91
C ALA A 389 -1.17 -7.07 -13.05
N ASN A 390 0.11 -7.42 -13.03
CA ASN A 390 1.08 -7.09 -14.07
C ASN A 390 2.03 -8.28 -14.31
N PRO A 391 1.65 -9.22 -15.18
CA PRO A 391 2.47 -10.40 -15.49
C PRO A 391 3.87 -10.08 -16.02
N ALA A 392 4.07 -8.90 -16.62
CA ALA A 392 5.39 -8.46 -17.11
C ALA A 392 6.45 -8.34 -16.00
N LEU A 393 6.04 -8.29 -14.73
CA LEU A 393 6.96 -8.31 -13.59
C LEU A 393 7.64 -9.67 -13.38
N LEU A 394 7.06 -10.76 -13.90
CA LEU A 394 7.55 -12.11 -13.69
C LEU A 394 8.77 -12.38 -14.58
N SER A 395 9.94 -11.99 -14.10
CA SER A 395 11.23 -12.26 -14.75
C SER A 395 11.83 -13.60 -14.30
N GLU A 396 12.84 -14.08 -15.02
CA GLU A 396 13.62 -15.28 -14.65
C GLU A 396 14.19 -15.15 -13.22
N ARG A 397 14.67 -13.97 -12.84
CA ARG A 397 15.19 -13.70 -11.49
C ARG A 397 14.11 -13.92 -10.43
N LEU A 398 12.90 -13.43 -10.66
CA LEU A 398 11.78 -13.60 -9.72
C LEU A 398 11.28 -15.04 -9.68
N MET A 399 11.22 -15.72 -10.83
CA MET A 399 10.82 -17.12 -10.87
C MET A 399 11.70 -18.00 -9.98
N ARG A 400 13.00 -17.68 -9.90
CA ARG A 400 13.94 -18.41 -9.02
C ARG A 400 13.68 -18.20 -7.52
N LEU A 401 13.04 -17.10 -7.14
CA LEU A 401 12.76 -16.74 -5.74
C LEU A 401 11.42 -17.30 -5.24
N PHE A 402 10.45 -17.48 -6.13
CA PHE A 402 9.13 -17.99 -5.73
C PHE A 402 9.15 -19.49 -5.46
N PRO A 403 8.34 -19.99 -4.51
CA PRO A 403 8.15 -21.41 -4.28
C PRO A 403 7.50 -22.08 -5.51
N THR A 404 7.69 -23.38 -5.64
CA THR A 404 7.24 -24.16 -6.79
C THR A 404 5.72 -24.08 -6.99
N GLU A 405 4.94 -24.12 -5.92
CA GLU A 405 3.48 -24.01 -5.91
C GLU A 405 3.00 -22.67 -6.46
N ALA A 406 3.71 -21.58 -6.14
CA ALA A 406 3.42 -20.26 -6.67
C ALA A 406 3.66 -20.18 -8.19
N LEU A 407 4.75 -20.78 -8.68
CA LEU A 407 5.05 -20.84 -10.12
C LEU A 407 3.99 -21.64 -10.88
N ILE A 408 3.51 -22.73 -10.33
CA ILE A 408 2.40 -23.52 -10.89
C ILE A 408 1.11 -22.67 -10.91
N GLY A 409 0.86 -21.90 -9.86
CA GLY A 409 -0.28 -20.97 -9.79
C GLY A 409 -0.26 -19.92 -10.90
N PHE A 410 0.90 -19.39 -11.26
CA PHE A 410 1.03 -18.42 -12.37
C PHE A 410 0.70 -19.01 -13.74
N TRP A 411 0.77 -20.32 -13.92
CA TRP A 411 0.42 -20.96 -15.18
C TRP A 411 -1.01 -20.66 -15.65
N SER A 412 -1.91 -20.44 -14.73
CA SER A 412 -3.32 -20.09 -14.99
C SER A 412 -3.54 -18.61 -15.33
N THR A 413 -2.51 -17.76 -15.26
CA THR A 413 -2.60 -16.33 -15.56
C THR A 413 -2.33 -16.01 -17.03
N GLU A 414 -2.61 -14.78 -17.44
CA GLU A 414 -2.31 -14.27 -18.79
C GLU A 414 -0.82 -13.93 -18.94
N ILE A 415 0.05 -14.94 -18.85
CA ILE A 415 1.48 -14.82 -19.11
C ILE A 415 1.78 -15.14 -20.58
N ASP A 416 2.86 -14.56 -21.12
CA ASP A 416 3.28 -14.84 -22.49
C ASP A 416 3.97 -16.20 -22.66
N GLY A 417 4.22 -16.59 -23.91
CA GLY A 417 4.83 -17.88 -24.22
C GLY A 417 6.27 -18.01 -23.71
N VAL A 418 7.01 -16.90 -23.65
CA VAL A 418 8.40 -16.89 -23.13
C VAL A 418 8.38 -17.13 -21.62
N GLN A 419 7.54 -16.44 -20.89
CA GLN A 419 7.38 -16.61 -19.45
C GLN A 419 6.92 -18.04 -19.10
N ARG A 420 5.99 -18.60 -19.87
CA ARG A 420 5.57 -20.01 -19.71
C ARG A 420 6.74 -20.97 -19.83
N ARG A 421 7.54 -20.80 -20.87
CA ARG A 421 8.73 -21.64 -21.10
C ARG A 421 9.73 -21.52 -19.93
N GLU A 422 9.95 -20.33 -19.41
CA GLU A 422 10.84 -20.11 -18.27
C GLU A 422 10.28 -20.66 -16.95
N ILE A 423 8.96 -20.64 -16.75
CA ILE A 423 8.35 -21.36 -15.61
C ILE A 423 8.64 -22.85 -15.71
N LEU A 424 8.40 -23.48 -16.86
CA LEU A 424 8.68 -24.91 -17.05
C LEU A 424 10.16 -25.22 -16.84
N ARG A 425 11.06 -24.37 -17.35
CA ARG A 425 12.50 -24.48 -17.14
C ARG A 425 12.87 -24.43 -15.67
N THR A 426 12.32 -23.46 -14.95
CA THR A 426 12.55 -23.29 -13.51
C THR A 426 11.99 -24.46 -12.70
N LEU A 427 10.81 -24.96 -13.05
CA LEU A 427 10.22 -26.14 -12.40
C LEU A 427 11.08 -27.39 -12.59
N LEU A 428 11.52 -27.66 -13.82
CA LEU A 428 12.36 -28.81 -14.14
C LEU A 428 13.75 -28.78 -13.48
N SER A 429 14.25 -27.60 -13.15
CA SER A 429 15.51 -27.42 -12.42
C SER A 429 15.37 -27.60 -10.90
N ARG A 430 14.16 -27.79 -10.38
CA ARG A 430 13.85 -27.98 -8.96
C ARG A 430 13.38 -29.41 -8.68
N GLU A 431 13.30 -29.74 -7.40
CA GLU A 431 12.71 -30.98 -6.95
C GLU A 431 11.26 -31.12 -7.45
N PHE A 432 10.91 -32.32 -7.90
CA PHE A 432 9.57 -32.64 -8.39
C PHE A 432 8.54 -32.54 -7.25
N VAL A 433 7.41 -31.92 -7.55
CA VAL A 433 6.22 -31.89 -6.69
C VAL A 433 5.02 -32.47 -7.45
N GLU A 434 4.07 -33.07 -6.74
CA GLU A 434 2.91 -33.74 -7.37
C GLU A 434 2.07 -32.81 -8.24
N GLU A 435 1.92 -31.54 -7.86
CA GLU A 435 1.23 -30.53 -8.63
C GLU A 435 1.88 -30.28 -10.00
N GLY A 436 3.19 -30.45 -10.10
CA GLY A 436 3.95 -30.35 -11.34
C GLY A 436 3.59 -31.44 -12.37
N ALA A 437 3.08 -32.57 -11.93
CA ALA A 437 2.64 -33.66 -12.82
C ALA A 437 1.49 -33.21 -13.75
N VAL A 438 0.60 -32.34 -13.28
CA VAL A 438 -0.50 -31.81 -14.10
C VAL A 438 0.04 -31.05 -15.31
N LEU A 439 1.08 -30.24 -15.13
CA LEU A 439 1.75 -29.51 -16.20
C LEU A 439 2.48 -30.47 -17.13
N PHE A 440 3.15 -31.49 -16.60
CA PHE A 440 3.82 -32.52 -17.38
C PHE A 440 2.86 -33.20 -18.37
N TYR A 441 1.72 -33.70 -17.91
CA TYR A 441 0.75 -34.37 -18.77
C TYR A 441 0.02 -33.44 -19.75
N SER A 442 -0.09 -32.14 -19.44
CA SER A 442 -0.73 -31.17 -20.34
C SER A 442 0.23 -30.58 -21.39
N ARG A 443 1.55 -30.65 -21.18
CA ARG A 443 2.59 -30.03 -22.00
C ARG A 443 3.78 -30.95 -22.26
N THR A 444 3.51 -32.21 -22.45
CA THR A 444 4.51 -33.28 -22.52
C THR A 444 5.65 -33.00 -23.50
N SER A 445 5.33 -32.59 -24.74
CA SER A 445 6.33 -32.27 -25.76
C SER A 445 7.19 -31.06 -25.43
N GLU A 446 6.58 -29.98 -24.91
CA GLU A 446 7.30 -28.76 -24.54
C GLU A 446 8.23 -29.01 -23.35
N MET A 447 7.78 -29.77 -22.35
CA MET A 447 8.60 -30.15 -21.21
C MET A 447 9.74 -31.08 -21.62
N PHE A 448 9.54 -31.96 -22.59
CA PHE A 448 10.60 -32.81 -23.14
C PHE A 448 11.69 -31.95 -23.80
N GLU A 449 11.33 -31.01 -24.67
CA GLU A 449 12.30 -30.09 -25.29
C GLU A 449 13.14 -29.32 -24.27
N ILE A 450 12.48 -28.75 -23.26
CA ILE A 450 13.18 -27.99 -22.20
C ILE A 450 14.05 -28.93 -21.37
N ALA A 451 13.58 -30.14 -21.05
CA ALA A 451 14.34 -31.12 -20.29
C ALA A 451 15.61 -31.55 -21.03
N ILE A 452 15.55 -31.72 -22.37
CA ILE A 452 16.74 -31.99 -23.21
C ILE A 452 17.79 -30.89 -23.04
N ASP A 453 17.37 -29.62 -23.12
CA ASP A 453 18.28 -28.50 -22.94
C ASP A 453 18.90 -28.49 -21.53
N LEU A 454 18.10 -28.73 -20.49
CA LEU A 454 18.57 -28.79 -19.10
C LEU A 454 19.51 -29.98 -18.84
N VAL A 455 19.25 -31.14 -19.45
CA VAL A 455 20.17 -32.30 -19.36
C VAL A 455 21.53 -31.97 -19.99
N ARG A 456 21.55 -31.26 -21.12
CA ARG A 456 22.80 -30.80 -21.77
C ARG A 456 23.58 -29.86 -20.88
N GLN A 457 22.90 -28.97 -20.12
CA GLN A 457 23.48 -28.02 -19.20
C GLN A 457 23.78 -28.60 -17.81
N SER A 458 23.35 -29.83 -17.52
CA SER A 458 23.41 -30.48 -16.20
C SER A 458 22.58 -29.74 -15.13
N GLU A 459 21.49 -29.12 -15.54
CA GLU A 459 20.59 -28.32 -14.69
C GLU A 459 19.26 -29.03 -14.38
N LEU A 460 18.95 -30.17 -15.05
CA LEU A 460 17.72 -30.92 -14.74
C LEU A 460 17.83 -31.57 -13.36
N HIS A 461 16.82 -31.36 -12.52
CA HIS A 461 16.78 -32.05 -11.22
C HIS A 461 16.45 -33.54 -11.39
N GLU A 462 17.19 -34.38 -10.70
CA GLU A 462 17.11 -35.85 -10.89
C GLU A 462 15.74 -36.48 -10.59
N SER A 463 14.94 -35.85 -9.71
CA SER A 463 13.59 -36.32 -9.36
C SER A 463 12.64 -36.38 -10.56
N TRP A 464 12.84 -35.58 -11.60
CA TRP A 464 12.04 -35.57 -12.82
C TRP A 464 12.36 -36.78 -13.75
N LEU A 465 13.57 -37.33 -13.66
CA LEU A 465 13.97 -38.47 -14.52
C LEU A 465 13.01 -39.64 -14.40
N ASN A 466 12.53 -39.93 -13.20
CA ASN A 466 11.60 -41.04 -12.99
C ASN A 466 10.25 -40.81 -13.71
N LEU A 467 9.76 -39.59 -13.74
CA LEU A 467 8.52 -39.25 -14.44
C LEU A 467 8.68 -39.38 -15.96
N PHE A 468 9.78 -38.83 -16.52
CA PHE A 468 10.08 -38.98 -17.96
C PHE A 468 10.23 -40.44 -18.36
N ARG A 469 10.95 -41.25 -17.57
CA ARG A 469 11.17 -42.68 -17.82
C ARG A 469 9.90 -43.50 -17.73
N ALA A 470 9.03 -43.17 -16.76
CA ALA A 470 7.76 -43.89 -16.59
C ALA A 470 6.76 -43.58 -17.72
N ASN A 471 6.92 -42.46 -18.44
CA ASN A 471 6.04 -42.01 -19.52
C ASN A 471 6.77 -41.96 -20.87
N GLY A 472 7.79 -42.77 -21.06
CA GLY A 472 8.60 -42.79 -22.29
C GLY A 472 7.80 -43.04 -23.57
N ASP A 473 6.69 -43.74 -23.47
CA ASP A 473 5.74 -44.03 -24.56
C ASP A 473 5.04 -42.78 -25.13
N GLN A 474 5.12 -41.66 -24.44
CA GLN A 474 4.52 -40.40 -24.88
C GLN A 474 5.44 -39.54 -25.77
N PHE A 475 6.69 -39.95 -25.99
CA PHE A 475 7.71 -39.15 -26.67
C PHE A 475 8.15 -39.59 -28.08
N PRO A 476 7.51 -40.53 -28.81
CA PRO A 476 8.00 -40.99 -30.13
C PRO A 476 8.18 -39.80 -31.10
N ASP A 477 7.19 -38.90 -31.18
CA ASP A 477 7.25 -37.77 -32.08
C ASP A 477 8.35 -36.77 -31.67
N SER A 478 8.50 -36.51 -30.35
CA SER A 478 9.53 -35.62 -29.81
C SER A 478 10.94 -36.15 -30.05
N VAL A 479 11.15 -37.48 -29.91
CA VAL A 479 12.43 -38.12 -30.24
C VAL A 479 12.69 -38.04 -31.73
N THR A 480 11.68 -38.27 -32.56
CA THR A 480 11.83 -38.28 -34.02
C THR A 480 12.30 -36.93 -34.56
N VAL A 481 11.99 -35.82 -33.94
CA VAL A 481 12.38 -34.46 -34.42
C VAL A 481 13.74 -33.97 -33.92
N LEU A 482 14.44 -34.68 -33.06
CA LEU A 482 15.79 -34.33 -32.57
C LEU A 482 16.74 -34.06 -33.76
N SER A 483 17.48 -32.96 -33.71
CA SER A 483 18.19 -32.39 -34.84
C SER A 483 19.71 -32.56 -34.78
N ASN A 484 20.27 -32.88 -33.64
CA ASN A 484 21.72 -33.03 -33.45
C ASN A 484 22.09 -34.14 -32.45
N GLY A 485 23.37 -34.51 -32.44
CA GLY A 485 23.86 -35.58 -31.60
C GLY A 485 23.81 -35.32 -30.10
N GLU A 486 23.98 -34.04 -29.68
CA GLU A 486 23.92 -33.66 -28.27
C GLU A 486 22.51 -33.82 -27.73
N GLU A 487 21.49 -33.40 -28.50
CA GLU A 487 20.07 -33.59 -28.15
C GLU A 487 19.74 -35.08 -28.06
N LEU A 488 20.22 -35.88 -29.01
CA LEU A 488 20.01 -37.32 -29.00
C LEU A 488 20.59 -37.96 -27.74
N MET A 489 21.82 -37.60 -27.39
CA MET A 489 22.47 -38.14 -26.18
C MET A 489 21.82 -37.67 -24.90
N ALA A 490 21.32 -36.42 -24.88
CA ALA A 490 20.55 -35.90 -23.76
C ALA A 490 19.20 -36.62 -23.59
N ALA A 491 18.51 -36.94 -24.68
CA ALA A 491 17.29 -37.73 -24.66
C ALA A 491 17.52 -39.14 -24.10
N VAL A 492 18.63 -39.79 -24.47
CA VAL A 492 19.01 -41.10 -23.88
C VAL A 492 19.22 -41.00 -22.38
N ARG A 493 19.86 -39.94 -21.90
CA ARG A 493 20.04 -39.73 -20.46
C ARG A 493 18.73 -39.47 -19.75
N LEU A 494 17.84 -38.68 -20.38
CA LEU A 494 16.53 -38.32 -19.84
C LEU A 494 15.62 -39.55 -19.71
N LEU A 495 15.43 -40.30 -20.78
CA LEU A 495 14.52 -41.42 -20.83
C LEU A 495 15.12 -42.68 -20.18
N GLY A 496 16.46 -42.72 -20.05
CA GLY A 496 17.17 -43.82 -19.38
C GLY A 496 17.34 -45.04 -20.24
N PHE A 497 18.13 -46.00 -19.73
CA PHE A 497 18.40 -47.29 -20.32
C PHE A 497 18.29 -48.34 -19.20
N PRO A 498 17.64 -49.41 -19.37
CA PRO A 498 17.02 -50.14 -20.49
C PRO A 498 15.46 -50.24 -20.36
N VAL A 499 14.77 -49.19 -19.94
CA VAL A 499 13.34 -49.25 -19.59
C VAL A 499 12.43 -48.71 -20.70
N ASP A 500 13.03 -48.34 -21.85
CA ASP A 500 12.26 -47.73 -22.93
C ASP A 500 11.18 -48.64 -23.49
N PRO A 501 9.99 -48.16 -23.73
CA PRO A 501 8.92 -48.90 -24.38
C PRO A 501 9.30 -49.22 -25.84
N PRO A 502 8.84 -50.38 -26.38
CA PRO A 502 9.17 -50.81 -27.73
C PRO A 502 8.74 -49.81 -28.82
N GLU A 503 7.74 -49.00 -28.55
CA GLU A 503 7.21 -47.98 -29.41
C GLU A 503 8.24 -46.88 -29.73
N LEU A 504 9.19 -46.61 -28.85
CA LEU A 504 10.25 -45.62 -29.04
C LEU A 504 11.35 -46.05 -30.00
N LEU A 505 11.52 -47.35 -30.21
CA LEU A 505 12.66 -47.87 -31.00
C LEU A 505 12.67 -47.37 -32.44
N PRO A 506 11.55 -47.35 -33.19
CA PRO A 506 11.50 -46.71 -34.52
C PRO A 506 11.87 -45.24 -34.51
N ALA A 507 11.41 -44.48 -33.49
CA ALA A 507 11.72 -43.08 -33.34
C ALA A 507 13.22 -42.83 -33.07
N TRP A 508 13.81 -43.65 -32.18
CA TRP A 508 15.25 -43.62 -31.91
C TRP A 508 16.07 -43.93 -33.16
N HIS A 509 15.68 -44.96 -33.94
CA HIS A 509 16.38 -45.31 -35.17
C HIS A 509 16.30 -44.16 -36.19
N ALA A 510 15.12 -43.61 -36.43
CA ALA A 510 14.95 -42.50 -37.34
C ALA A 510 15.75 -41.26 -36.91
N ALA A 511 15.81 -40.95 -35.62
CA ALA A 511 16.62 -39.86 -35.07
C ALA A 511 18.12 -40.14 -35.28
N PHE A 512 18.58 -41.37 -35.01
CA PHE A 512 19.97 -41.77 -35.23
C PHE A 512 20.39 -41.65 -36.68
N GLU A 513 19.64 -42.21 -37.65
CA GLU A 513 19.96 -42.12 -39.08
C GLU A 513 20.10 -40.67 -39.55
N ARG A 514 19.30 -39.76 -39.02
CA ARG A 514 19.35 -38.33 -39.34
C ARG A 514 20.56 -37.64 -38.74
N THR A 515 20.94 -37.99 -37.53
CA THR A 515 21.96 -37.29 -36.76
C THR A 515 23.33 -37.98 -36.78
N GLN A 516 23.44 -39.19 -37.29
CA GLN A 516 24.64 -40.02 -37.28
C GLN A 516 25.91 -39.28 -37.79
N SER A 517 25.78 -38.53 -38.89
CA SER A 517 26.91 -37.75 -39.44
C SER A 517 27.36 -36.58 -38.60
N LEU A 518 26.58 -36.21 -37.60
CA LEU A 518 26.82 -35.08 -36.67
C LEU A 518 27.34 -35.57 -35.31
N LEU A 519 27.29 -36.88 -35.05
CA LEU A 519 27.81 -37.46 -33.83
C LEU A 519 29.34 -37.57 -33.88
N ASN A 520 29.99 -37.37 -32.74
CA ASN A 520 31.37 -37.77 -32.59
C ASN A 520 31.47 -39.30 -32.53
N TYR A 521 32.67 -39.82 -32.75
CA TYR A 521 32.92 -41.26 -32.82
C TYR A 521 32.43 -42.04 -31.59
N ASP A 522 32.62 -41.52 -30.41
CA ASP A 522 32.24 -42.15 -29.17
C ASP A 522 30.72 -42.13 -28.94
N ASP A 523 30.07 -41.02 -29.23
CA ASP A 523 28.60 -40.89 -29.05
C ASP A 523 27.85 -41.73 -30.09
N GLU A 524 28.32 -41.78 -31.34
CA GLU A 524 27.79 -42.70 -32.35
C GLU A 524 27.84 -44.14 -31.85
N THR A 525 28.98 -44.52 -31.27
CA THR A 525 29.17 -45.87 -30.75
C THR A 525 28.25 -46.16 -29.57
N ARG A 526 28.16 -45.26 -28.63
CA ARG A 526 27.25 -45.39 -27.46
C ARG A 526 25.81 -45.51 -27.89
N PHE A 527 25.40 -44.72 -28.86
CA PHE A 527 24.02 -44.76 -29.34
C PHE A 527 23.72 -46.06 -30.14
N ALA A 528 24.65 -46.53 -30.98
CA ALA A 528 24.51 -47.80 -31.68
C ALA A 528 24.38 -48.97 -30.69
N VAL A 529 25.16 -48.96 -29.61
CA VAL A 529 25.05 -49.98 -28.52
C VAL A 529 23.71 -49.85 -27.80
N TYR A 530 23.23 -48.64 -27.56
CA TYR A 530 21.91 -48.39 -26.98
C TYR A 530 20.78 -48.97 -27.85
N LEU A 531 20.78 -48.67 -29.15
CA LEU A 531 19.81 -49.26 -30.09
C LEU A 531 19.88 -50.78 -30.16
N LEU A 532 21.08 -51.34 -30.20
CA LEU A 532 21.24 -52.79 -30.16
C LEU A 532 20.63 -53.41 -28.90
N ALA A 533 20.87 -52.79 -27.75
CA ALA A 533 20.33 -53.27 -26.50
C ALA A 533 18.80 -53.22 -26.47
N LEU A 534 18.19 -52.15 -27.02
CA LEU A 534 16.73 -52.07 -27.20
C LEU A 534 16.20 -53.17 -28.12
N CYS A 535 16.84 -53.39 -29.28
CA CYS A 535 16.48 -54.48 -30.18
C CYS A 535 16.56 -55.85 -29.52
N VAL A 536 17.60 -56.10 -28.73
CA VAL A 536 17.77 -57.37 -28.00
C VAL A 536 16.69 -57.54 -26.94
N ARG A 537 16.36 -56.50 -26.23
CA ARG A 537 15.33 -56.53 -25.18
C ARG A 537 13.94 -56.82 -25.72
N HIS A 538 13.56 -56.16 -26.82
CA HIS A 538 12.21 -56.23 -27.40
C HIS A 538 12.07 -57.29 -28.51
N GLY A 539 13.11 -58.09 -28.74
CA GLY A 539 13.14 -59.16 -29.75
C GLY A 539 13.74 -58.69 -31.07
N ILE A 540 14.92 -59.19 -31.39
CA ILE A 540 15.70 -58.81 -32.58
C ILE A 540 14.97 -59.06 -33.88
N GLU A 541 14.06 -60.02 -33.90
CA GLU A 541 13.22 -60.40 -35.03
C GLU A 541 12.30 -59.30 -35.52
N ASN A 542 11.90 -58.40 -34.62
CA ASN A 542 10.97 -57.30 -34.90
C ASN A 542 11.66 -56.04 -35.46
N TYR A 543 13.01 -55.98 -35.35
CA TYR A 543 13.76 -54.74 -35.59
C TYR A 543 14.95 -54.94 -36.53
N ARG A 544 14.74 -55.66 -37.64
CA ARG A 544 15.80 -55.97 -38.61
C ARG A 544 16.40 -54.74 -39.27
N GLY A 545 15.58 -53.75 -39.69
CA GLY A 545 16.06 -52.51 -40.29
C GLY A 545 17.09 -51.79 -39.41
N PRO A 546 16.76 -51.41 -38.15
CA PRO A 546 17.73 -50.89 -37.22
C PRO A 546 19.00 -51.71 -37.08
N LEU A 547 18.90 -53.04 -36.99
CA LEU A 547 20.07 -53.91 -36.84
C LEU A 547 20.97 -53.91 -38.08
N VAL A 548 20.41 -53.87 -39.29
CA VAL A 548 21.19 -53.77 -40.53
C VAL A 548 21.97 -52.45 -40.60
N SER A 549 21.37 -51.39 -40.12
CA SER A 549 21.99 -50.04 -40.11
C SER A 549 23.18 -49.96 -39.14
N ILE A 550 23.03 -50.46 -37.89
CA ILE A 550 24.02 -50.22 -36.83
C ILE A 550 25.09 -51.29 -36.68
N LEU A 551 24.74 -52.55 -36.96
CA LEU A 551 25.60 -53.67 -36.60
C LEU A 551 26.91 -53.79 -37.39
N PRO A 552 27.00 -53.43 -38.69
CA PRO A 552 28.25 -53.53 -39.43
C PRO A 552 29.35 -52.67 -38.80
N ALA A 553 29.06 -51.39 -38.55
CA ALA A 553 30.01 -50.47 -37.92
C ALA A 553 30.33 -50.89 -36.47
N LEU A 554 29.30 -51.26 -35.68
CA LEU A 554 29.48 -51.67 -34.29
C LEU A 554 30.34 -52.91 -34.17
N ARG A 555 30.15 -53.91 -35.06
CA ARG A 555 30.96 -55.13 -35.09
C ARG A 555 32.43 -54.82 -35.38
N GLN A 556 32.73 -53.88 -36.29
CA GLN A 556 34.11 -53.46 -36.55
C GLN A 556 34.76 -52.92 -35.30
N LYS A 557 34.05 -52.04 -34.57
CA LYS A 557 34.54 -51.49 -33.30
C LYS A 557 34.73 -52.58 -32.23
N VAL A 558 33.87 -53.58 -32.18
CA VAL A 558 34.03 -54.78 -31.30
C VAL A 558 35.28 -55.57 -31.66
N LEU A 559 35.54 -55.82 -32.95
CA LEU A 559 36.70 -56.59 -33.44
C LEU A 559 38.03 -55.83 -33.16
N HIS A 560 38.07 -54.55 -33.26
CA HIS A 560 39.28 -53.75 -33.03
C HIS A 560 39.46 -53.28 -31.58
N ASP A 561 38.59 -53.69 -30.68
CA ASP A 561 38.57 -53.27 -29.25
C ASP A 561 38.45 -51.73 -29.04
N GLU A 562 37.69 -51.10 -29.92
CA GLU A 562 37.50 -49.65 -29.98
C GLU A 562 36.22 -49.17 -29.28
N LEU A 563 35.56 -50.01 -28.49
CA LEU A 563 34.37 -49.63 -27.74
C LEU A 563 34.74 -48.76 -26.52
N PRO A 564 34.11 -47.62 -26.32
CA PRO A 564 34.15 -46.88 -25.04
C PRO A 564 33.80 -47.82 -23.87
N VAL A 565 34.39 -47.58 -22.69
CA VAL A 565 34.26 -48.46 -21.53
C VAL A 565 32.79 -48.66 -21.13
N ASP A 566 32.04 -47.59 -21.09
CA ASP A 566 30.59 -47.58 -20.76
C ASP A 566 29.75 -48.34 -21.82
N ALA A 567 30.05 -48.15 -23.09
CA ALA A 567 29.41 -48.89 -24.18
C ALA A 567 29.74 -50.39 -24.13
N ARG A 568 30.99 -50.74 -23.78
CA ARG A 568 31.41 -52.14 -23.58
C ARG A 568 30.67 -52.79 -22.40
N GLU A 569 30.51 -52.07 -21.30
CA GLU A 569 29.75 -52.58 -20.17
C GLU A 569 28.28 -52.76 -20.53
N MET A 570 27.69 -51.81 -21.23
CA MET A 570 26.30 -51.86 -21.68
C MET A 570 26.06 -53.09 -22.60
N ILE A 571 26.84 -53.22 -23.67
CA ILE A 571 26.70 -54.35 -24.61
C ILE A 571 26.91 -55.68 -23.92
N SER A 572 27.84 -55.77 -22.98
CA SER A 572 28.12 -56.97 -22.21
C SER A 572 26.95 -57.43 -21.35
N ARG A 573 26.11 -56.53 -20.89
CA ARG A 573 24.90 -56.89 -20.11
C ARG A 573 23.81 -57.53 -20.97
N TRP A 574 23.68 -57.10 -22.20
CA TRP A 574 22.55 -57.49 -23.07
C TRP A 574 22.85 -58.62 -24.04
N LEU A 575 24.10 -58.81 -24.40
CA LEU A 575 24.47 -59.92 -25.23
C LEU A 575 24.42 -61.28 -24.45
N PRO A 576 24.07 -62.37 -25.10
CA PRO A 576 24.06 -63.69 -24.46
C PRO A 576 25.39 -64.00 -23.79
N SER A 577 25.36 -64.53 -22.57
CA SER A 577 26.58 -65.01 -21.89
C SER A 577 27.25 -66.19 -22.63
N ASP A 578 28.57 -66.24 -22.61
CA ASP A 578 29.38 -67.37 -23.13
C ASP A 578 30.55 -67.65 -22.17
N ASP A 579 31.13 -68.86 -22.28
CA ASP A 579 32.27 -69.25 -21.47
C ASP A 579 33.51 -68.34 -21.72
N ALA A 580 33.63 -67.79 -22.93
CA ALA A 580 34.57 -66.74 -23.27
C ALA A 580 33.97 -65.32 -22.93
N ARG A 581 33.97 -64.94 -21.66
CA ARG A 581 33.36 -63.68 -21.18
C ARG A 581 33.84 -62.41 -21.89
N TRP A 582 34.99 -62.44 -22.49
CA TRP A 582 35.66 -61.28 -23.09
C TRP A 582 35.52 -61.20 -24.62
N ASP A 583 35.02 -62.25 -25.30
CA ASP A 583 34.79 -62.20 -26.74
C ASP A 583 33.40 -61.71 -27.07
N LEU A 584 33.28 -60.34 -27.15
CA LEU A 584 32.02 -59.67 -27.49
C LEU A 584 31.54 -60.03 -28.91
N ASN A 585 32.44 -60.25 -29.89
CA ASN A 585 32.07 -60.66 -31.22
C ASN A 585 31.39 -62.04 -31.22
N LYS A 586 31.95 -63.03 -30.50
CA LYS A 586 31.33 -64.35 -30.36
C LYS A 586 29.96 -64.26 -29.67
N ARG A 587 29.84 -63.45 -28.67
CA ARG A 587 28.55 -63.21 -27.97
C ARG A 587 27.52 -62.56 -28.90
N LEU A 588 27.93 -61.62 -29.74
CA LEU A 588 27.08 -60.97 -30.76
C LEU A 588 26.59 -62.01 -31.76
N LEU A 589 27.50 -62.91 -32.32
CA LEU A 589 27.11 -63.95 -33.21
C LEU A 589 26.19 -64.99 -32.55
N LYS A 590 26.38 -65.27 -31.27
CA LYS A 590 25.52 -66.20 -30.49
C LYS A 590 24.08 -65.62 -30.35
N LEU A 591 23.91 -64.33 -30.42
CA LEU A 591 22.58 -63.68 -30.46
C LEU A 591 21.79 -64.16 -31.68
N PHE A 592 22.40 -64.09 -32.84
CA PHE A 592 21.78 -64.59 -34.10
C PHE A 592 21.59 -66.09 -34.11
N ARG A 593 22.55 -66.85 -33.65
CA ARG A 593 22.43 -68.30 -33.51
C ARG A 593 21.22 -68.73 -32.68
N LYS A 594 20.94 -67.98 -31.57
CA LYS A 594 19.73 -68.21 -30.77
C LYS A 594 18.44 -67.93 -31.54
N ALA A 595 18.43 -66.89 -32.42
CA ALA A 595 17.28 -66.56 -33.25
C ALA A 595 17.03 -67.66 -34.29
N TYR A 596 18.05 -68.10 -35.00
CA TYR A 596 17.92 -69.18 -35.98
C TYR A 596 17.45 -70.50 -35.34
N LYS A 597 17.95 -70.88 -34.16
CA LYS A 597 17.46 -72.02 -33.41
C LYS A 597 15.97 -71.96 -33.06
N ARG A 598 15.39 -70.75 -32.96
CA ARG A 598 13.96 -70.58 -32.77
C ARG A 598 13.17 -70.52 -34.09
N GLY A 599 13.83 -70.70 -35.22
CA GLY A 599 13.21 -70.65 -36.56
C GLY A 599 13.05 -69.25 -37.11
N VAL A 600 13.68 -68.23 -36.48
CA VAL A 600 13.63 -66.82 -36.94
C VAL A 600 14.70 -66.65 -38.01
N ASN A 601 14.28 -66.25 -39.21
CA ASN A 601 15.20 -65.90 -40.27
C ASN A 601 15.76 -64.48 -40.09
N MET A 602 17.11 -64.39 -40.05
CA MET A 602 17.86 -63.10 -39.92
C MET A 602 18.89 -62.92 -41.03
N ASP A 603 18.66 -63.52 -42.20
CA ASP A 603 19.63 -63.56 -43.29
C ASP A 603 20.11 -62.22 -43.75
N ASP A 604 19.19 -61.19 -43.83
CA ASP A 604 19.50 -59.86 -44.18
C ASP A 604 20.46 -59.14 -43.18
N VAL A 605 20.23 -59.35 -41.89
CA VAL A 605 21.08 -58.82 -40.82
C VAL A 605 22.43 -59.51 -40.81
N VAL A 606 22.45 -60.82 -40.85
CA VAL A 606 23.69 -61.61 -40.84
C VAL A 606 24.52 -61.33 -42.08
N ALA A 607 23.93 -61.17 -43.27
CA ALA A 607 24.62 -60.80 -44.50
C ALA A 607 25.31 -59.38 -44.38
N SER A 608 24.69 -58.43 -43.72
CA SER A 608 25.29 -57.13 -43.51
C SER A 608 26.56 -57.10 -42.65
N LEU A 609 26.80 -58.19 -41.88
CA LEU A 609 27.94 -58.28 -40.96
C LEU A 609 29.26 -58.64 -41.61
N HIS A 610 29.29 -59.03 -42.89
CA HIS A 610 30.48 -59.42 -43.62
C HIS A 610 31.29 -60.54 -42.88
N LEU A 611 30.61 -61.60 -42.47
CA LEU A 611 31.17 -62.67 -41.68
C LEU A 611 32.07 -63.58 -42.52
N SER A 612 33.08 -64.17 -41.89
CA SER A 612 33.79 -65.31 -42.47
C SER A 612 32.87 -66.52 -42.58
N ASN A 613 33.23 -67.50 -43.41
CA ASN A 613 32.44 -68.74 -43.58
C ASN A 613 32.19 -69.48 -42.26
N ALA A 614 33.17 -69.47 -41.37
CA ALA A 614 33.06 -70.10 -40.05
C ALA A 614 32.15 -69.35 -39.11
N GLU A 615 32.22 -68.02 -39.10
CA GLU A 615 31.36 -67.16 -38.31
C GLU A 615 29.89 -67.19 -38.80
N TYR A 616 29.71 -67.23 -40.10
CA TYR A 616 28.40 -67.37 -40.72
C TYR A 616 27.73 -68.68 -40.35
N ALA A 617 28.47 -69.78 -40.51
CA ALA A 617 27.98 -71.12 -40.11
C ALA A 617 27.64 -71.18 -38.62
N TYR A 618 28.46 -70.55 -37.77
CA TYR A 618 28.16 -70.40 -36.35
C TYR A 618 26.90 -69.55 -36.05
N ALA A 619 26.79 -68.39 -36.67
CA ALA A 619 25.68 -67.48 -36.45
C ALA A 619 24.33 -68.07 -36.93
N THR A 620 24.32 -68.76 -38.05
CA THR A 620 23.11 -69.35 -38.69
C THR A 620 22.78 -70.79 -38.21
N ASP A 621 23.58 -71.36 -37.29
CA ASP A 621 23.44 -72.68 -36.79
C ASP A 621 23.42 -73.78 -37.93
N GLN A 622 24.23 -73.54 -38.96
CA GLN A 622 24.26 -74.40 -40.17
C GLN A 622 25.62 -75.05 -40.38
N ASP A 623 25.60 -76.14 -41.16
CA ASP A 623 26.81 -76.71 -41.67
C ASP A 623 27.53 -75.73 -42.61
N PRO A 624 28.89 -75.64 -42.57
CA PRO A 624 29.65 -74.68 -43.35
C PRO A 624 29.39 -74.69 -44.85
N GLU A 625 29.15 -75.82 -45.47
CA GLU A 625 28.85 -75.92 -46.92
C GLU A 625 27.49 -75.35 -47.27
N THR A 626 26.47 -75.54 -46.44
CA THR A 626 25.13 -75.00 -46.63
C THR A 626 25.13 -73.47 -46.38
N ALA A 627 25.94 -72.98 -45.46
CA ALA A 627 26.12 -71.54 -45.17
C ALA A 627 26.72 -70.80 -46.36
N VAL A 628 27.75 -71.32 -47.01
CA VAL A 628 28.37 -70.76 -48.22
C VAL A 628 27.37 -70.66 -49.37
N ARG A 629 26.57 -71.68 -49.60
CA ARG A 629 25.54 -71.67 -50.66
C ARG A 629 24.46 -70.61 -50.45
N ARG A 630 24.05 -70.32 -49.21
CA ARG A 630 23.07 -69.26 -48.91
C ARG A 630 23.68 -67.89 -49.00
N LEU A 631 24.94 -67.69 -48.62
CA LEU A 631 25.68 -66.46 -48.86
C LEU A 631 25.71 -66.07 -50.33
N PHE A 632 26.07 -66.99 -51.21
CA PHE A 632 26.05 -66.76 -52.65
C PHE A 632 24.65 -66.48 -53.20
N LYS A 633 23.60 -67.03 -52.60
CA LYS A 633 22.21 -66.73 -52.97
C LYS A 633 21.75 -65.36 -52.51
N ALA A 634 22.17 -64.90 -51.34
CA ALA A 634 21.84 -63.58 -50.81
C ALA A 634 22.58 -62.43 -51.53
N PHE A 635 23.77 -62.67 -52.07
CA PHE A 635 24.57 -61.70 -52.85
C PHE A 635 24.45 -61.87 -54.35
N SER A 636 23.58 -62.80 -54.86
CA SER A 636 23.37 -63.01 -56.28
C SER A 636 22.48 -61.88 -56.83
N PRO A 637 22.95 -61.15 -57.85
CA PRO A 637 22.13 -60.05 -58.46
C PRO A 637 20.86 -60.51 -59.17
N TRP A 638 20.62 -61.81 -59.21
CA TRP A 638 19.57 -62.45 -60.01
C TRP A 638 18.21 -62.64 -59.29
N ASN A 639 18.08 -62.27 -58.03
CA ASN A 639 16.80 -62.38 -57.30
C ASN A 639 15.86 -61.15 -57.46
N TYR A 640 16.06 -60.35 -58.51
CA TYR A 640 15.14 -59.19 -58.82
C TYR A 640 14.14 -59.57 -59.94
N TRP A 641 14.08 -60.81 -60.36
CA TRP A 641 13.12 -61.25 -61.34
C TRP A 641 12.53 -62.62 -60.92
N ASP A 642 11.63 -62.66 -59.99
CA ASP A 642 10.50 -63.59 -59.84
C ASP A 642 9.48 -63.01 -58.84
#